data_84c3976cb1c0b7bf034203effc7d9e83
#
_entry.id   84c3976cb1c0b7bf034203effc7d9e83
#
_cell.length_a   1.000
_cell.length_b   1.000
_cell.length_c   1.000
_cell.angle_alpha   90.00
_cell.angle_beta   90.00
_cell.angle_gamma   90.00
#
_symmetry.space_group_name_H-M   'P 1'
#
loop_
_entity.id
_entity.type
_entity.pdbx_description
1 polymer ?
#
loop_
_entity_poly.entity_id
_entity_poly.type
_entity_poly.pdbx_seq_one_letter_code
_entity_poly.pdbx_strand_id
1 'polypeptide(L)'
;MGTGDTVRVLGAVKPADRAGRAAAIFLPASKPAIEEARGWLGYTAELRARFRGLALADGRDGGLLPGMALGDRTGLAADLEEAMQRTGLTHLTAVSGANCSYVVAFTFLGLRVLRLPRVPAGIGAVVSLVAFVLLVRPEPSVLRAAVMGAVGVAAVLSGRGRVSLTLLMVSVIVLLAVDPWLSVSFAFLLSVAATLGLVTAGPKVVDTLGLMMPRPAAQLLAIPLTAQLFCTPILVLIQPALPVYSLPANVLVSPVVPAITLVGMVAVLALVAAPLLAPALIATAQWGTRWVAGVAEVLAVAPAATLPWFPGAPGAAVAALGSVLLLLLMVRPESVLAGWRRAVTGTRPRPPDPPGPGTAGRPPARAGRRAVAIVLAVTLATLATITLVERRSTGSSTRWAITMCDVGQGDGMVIRTSTEHALVVDTGPDPDAMDRCLDALGIEVIDALVITHLHDDHYGGVEGALRGRTVSALYYSTGEDGLPRELSEAAARAGVEAERLTSATRIDLPPLRVDVLWPPGEARPVEENNASAVLTVVVPTAERPVTLLLTGDLEEDAAAELLAAVPSLRAGGVDILKIAHHGARNGGTGIIDAVSPALALISVGKDNDYGHPHPRILESLDRSGIAGARTDQLGSFTVGVTEGRIEVHRLR
;
A
#
# COMPACT_ATOMS: atom_id res chain seq x y z
N MET A 1 -2.05 -3.30 21.66
CA MET A 1 -1.50 -4.48 22.38
C MET A 1 0.00 -4.52 22.20
N GLY A 2 0.74 -4.71 23.28
CA GLY A 2 2.20 -4.82 23.28
C GLY A 2 2.67 -6.28 23.31
N THR A 3 3.93 -6.52 22.92
CA THR A 3 4.52 -7.86 23.06
C THR A 3 4.62 -8.21 24.55
N GLY A 4 4.01 -9.33 24.95
CA GLY A 4 3.97 -9.79 26.34
C GLY A 4 2.72 -9.40 27.12
N ASP A 5 1.80 -8.60 26.51
CA ASP A 5 0.50 -8.34 27.12
C ASP A 5 -0.31 -9.65 27.22
N THR A 6 -1.03 -9.81 28.31
CA THR A 6 -1.98 -10.92 28.50
C THR A 6 -3.37 -10.40 28.12
N VAL A 7 -3.99 -11.03 27.14
CA VAL A 7 -5.33 -10.66 26.69
C VAL A 7 -6.32 -11.70 27.20
N ARG A 8 -7.31 -11.26 27.97
CA ARG A 8 -8.45 -12.09 28.39
C ARG A 8 -9.67 -11.67 27.59
N VAL A 9 -10.21 -12.59 26.86
CA VAL A 9 -11.37 -12.36 26.01
C VAL A 9 -12.23 -13.63 25.97
N LEU A 10 -13.55 -13.48 26.00
CA LEU A 10 -14.49 -14.56 25.78
C LEU A 10 -14.85 -14.63 24.31
N GLY A 11 -14.93 -15.84 23.76
CA GLY A 11 -15.27 -16.02 22.35
C GLY A 11 -15.27 -17.48 21.93
N ALA A 12 -15.55 -17.70 20.65
CA ALA A 12 -15.56 -19.02 20.04
C ALA A 12 -14.25 -19.28 19.27
N VAL A 13 -13.75 -20.50 19.33
CA VAL A 13 -12.60 -20.95 18.54
C VAL A 13 -13.11 -21.72 17.34
N LYS A 14 -12.72 -21.32 16.11
CA LYS A 14 -12.97 -22.06 14.88
C LYS A 14 -11.66 -22.56 14.31
N PRO A 15 -11.63 -23.75 13.67
CA PRO A 15 -10.46 -24.16 12.89
C PRO A 15 -10.14 -23.12 11.82
N ALA A 16 -8.87 -22.92 11.52
CA ALA A 16 -8.48 -22.05 10.40
C ALA A 16 -8.82 -22.74 9.07
N ASP A 17 -9.49 -22.03 8.16
CA ASP A 17 -9.94 -22.58 6.87
C ASP A 17 -8.79 -22.85 5.89
N ARG A 18 -7.61 -22.28 6.16
CA ARG A 18 -6.41 -22.48 5.35
C ARG A 18 -5.25 -22.97 6.20
N ALA A 19 -4.48 -23.90 5.63
CA ALA A 19 -3.21 -24.31 6.24
C ALA A 19 -2.28 -23.10 6.37
N GLY A 20 -1.93 -22.75 7.59
CA GLY A 20 -1.10 -21.59 7.89
C GLY A 20 -0.45 -21.70 9.27
N ARG A 21 0.16 -20.60 9.73
CA ARG A 21 0.77 -20.50 11.06
C ARG A 21 -0.28 -20.59 12.18
N ALA A 22 -1.50 -20.13 11.92
CA ALA A 22 -2.63 -20.24 12.83
C ALA A 22 -3.39 -21.54 12.56
N ALA A 23 -3.50 -22.40 13.55
CA ALA A 23 -4.31 -23.61 13.49
C ALA A 23 -5.80 -23.34 13.74
N ALA A 24 -6.13 -22.23 14.39
CA ALA A 24 -7.49 -21.82 14.71
C ALA A 24 -7.64 -20.29 14.72
N ILE A 25 -8.85 -19.83 14.45
CA ILE A 25 -9.26 -18.44 14.52
C ILE A 25 -10.12 -18.27 15.77
N PHE A 26 -9.78 -17.28 16.59
CA PHE A 26 -10.58 -16.91 17.75
C PHE A 26 -11.53 -15.77 17.40
N LEU A 27 -12.82 -15.98 17.56
CA LEU A 27 -13.87 -14.98 17.33
C LEU A 27 -14.26 -14.37 18.67
N PRO A 28 -13.88 -13.11 18.97
CA PRO A 28 -14.18 -12.48 20.25
C PRO A 28 -15.69 -12.17 20.34
N ALA A 29 -16.30 -12.55 21.48
CA ALA A 29 -17.68 -12.20 21.83
C ALA A 29 -17.74 -11.16 22.95
N SER A 30 -16.59 -10.73 23.50
CA SER A 30 -16.49 -9.69 24.52
C SER A 30 -15.35 -8.74 24.21
N LYS A 31 -15.40 -7.52 24.75
CA LYS A 31 -14.25 -6.61 24.70
C LYS A 31 -13.06 -7.26 25.40
N PRO A 32 -11.85 -7.22 24.78
CA PRO A 32 -10.68 -7.80 25.39
C PRO A 32 -10.26 -7.01 26.65
N ALA A 33 -10.06 -7.71 27.76
CA ALA A 33 -9.37 -7.16 28.93
C ALA A 33 -7.87 -7.38 28.72
N ILE A 34 -7.10 -6.30 28.66
CA ILE A 34 -5.66 -6.32 28.41
C ILE A 34 -4.94 -6.07 29.73
N GLU A 35 -4.13 -7.04 30.16
CA GLU A 35 -3.18 -6.87 31.25
C GLU A 35 -1.79 -6.57 30.65
N GLU A 36 -1.25 -5.40 30.94
CA GLU A 36 0.05 -4.98 30.44
C GLU A 36 1.17 -5.94 30.85
N ALA A 37 2.14 -6.14 29.96
CA ALA A 37 3.30 -6.98 30.21
C ALA A 37 4.09 -6.47 31.44
N ARG A 38 4.57 -7.41 32.25
CA ARG A 38 5.41 -7.12 33.42
C ARG A 38 6.88 -7.50 33.16
N GLY A 39 7.77 -7.02 34.01
CA GLY A 39 9.19 -7.32 33.94
C GLY A 39 9.87 -6.67 32.72
N TRP A 40 10.81 -7.38 32.10
CA TRP A 40 11.62 -6.86 30.98
C TRP A 40 10.77 -6.47 29.77
N LEU A 41 9.75 -7.24 29.42
CA LEU A 41 8.87 -6.95 28.27
C LEU A 41 8.05 -5.68 28.52
N GLY A 42 7.53 -5.48 29.74
CA GLY A 42 6.85 -4.24 30.12
C GLY A 42 7.78 -3.03 30.06
N TYR A 43 9.00 -3.17 30.57
CA TYR A 43 10.00 -2.10 30.52
C TYR A 43 10.36 -1.70 29.09
N THR A 44 10.57 -2.66 28.18
CA THR A 44 10.86 -2.35 26.76
C THR A 44 9.65 -1.75 26.05
N ALA A 45 8.41 -2.15 26.41
CA ALA A 45 7.19 -1.55 25.88
C ALA A 45 7.06 -0.09 26.34
N GLU A 46 7.30 0.19 27.61
CA GLU A 46 7.27 1.55 28.16
C GLU A 46 8.35 2.44 27.52
N LEU A 47 9.57 1.92 27.34
CA LEU A 47 10.66 2.66 26.71
C LEU A 47 10.32 3.05 25.25
N ARG A 48 9.73 2.12 24.48
CA ARG A 48 9.24 2.40 23.14
C ARG A 48 8.13 3.45 23.14
N ALA A 49 7.15 3.33 24.07
CA ALA A 49 6.06 4.29 24.19
C ALA A 49 6.56 5.70 24.53
N ARG A 50 7.52 5.82 25.45
CA ARG A 50 8.15 7.11 25.80
C ARG A 50 8.88 7.70 24.60
N PHE A 51 9.68 6.90 23.89
CA PHE A 51 10.41 7.34 22.70
C PHE A 51 9.45 7.84 21.62
N ARG A 52 8.40 7.06 21.33
CA ARG A 52 7.35 7.42 20.37
C ARG A 52 6.62 8.71 20.80
N GLY A 53 6.23 8.83 22.05
CA GLY A 53 5.56 10.04 22.56
C GLY A 53 6.39 11.30 22.36
N LEU A 54 7.70 11.24 22.62
CA LEU A 54 8.60 12.37 22.37
C LEU A 54 8.80 12.65 20.88
N ALA A 55 8.87 11.62 20.04
CA ALA A 55 8.99 11.79 18.60
C ALA A 55 7.73 12.39 17.97
N LEU A 56 6.54 11.94 18.38
CA LEU A 56 5.27 12.45 17.87
C LEU A 56 4.95 13.89 18.32
N ALA A 57 5.58 14.37 19.39
CA ALA A 57 5.40 15.75 19.85
C ALA A 57 5.85 16.80 18.82
N ASP A 58 6.65 16.43 17.83
CA ASP A 58 7.14 17.31 16.76
C ASP A 58 6.25 17.33 15.50
N GLY A 59 5.06 16.77 15.57
CA GLY A 59 4.06 16.82 14.50
C GLY A 59 4.01 15.57 13.61
N ARG A 60 3.40 15.70 12.43
CA ARG A 60 3.05 14.62 11.47
C ARG A 60 4.23 13.68 11.11
N ASP A 61 5.41 14.25 10.88
CA ASP A 61 6.58 13.46 10.44
C ASP A 61 7.28 12.73 11.58
N GLY A 62 6.89 13.01 12.83
CA GLY A 62 7.47 12.40 14.02
C GLY A 62 7.32 10.88 14.10
N GLY A 63 6.32 10.32 13.43
CA GLY A 63 6.06 8.88 13.39
C GLY A 63 7.10 8.06 12.61
N LEU A 64 7.87 8.67 11.72
CA LEU A 64 8.89 7.96 10.92
C LEU A 64 10.12 7.55 11.77
N LEU A 65 10.53 8.38 12.72
CA LEU A 65 11.71 8.09 13.57
C LEU A 65 11.54 6.81 14.42
N PRO A 66 10.42 6.57 15.12
CA PRO A 66 10.19 5.30 15.82
C PRO A 66 10.21 4.09 14.90
N GLY A 67 9.69 4.22 13.68
CA GLY A 67 9.76 3.18 12.65
C GLY A 67 11.21 2.83 12.29
N MET A 68 12.02 3.82 11.96
CA MET A 68 13.42 3.63 11.55
C MET A 68 14.34 3.16 12.69
N ALA A 69 14.12 3.61 13.93
CA ALA A 69 14.98 3.28 15.07
C ALA A 69 14.55 2.00 15.79
N LEU A 70 13.25 1.77 15.95
CA LEU A 70 12.67 0.72 16.80
C LEU A 70 11.68 -0.20 16.07
N GLY A 71 11.35 0.04 14.80
CA GLY A 71 10.34 -0.71 14.04
C GLY A 71 8.90 -0.41 14.49
N ASP A 72 8.67 0.65 15.24
CA ASP A 72 7.35 1.04 15.72
C ASP A 72 6.68 1.98 14.71
N ARG A 73 5.72 1.44 13.96
CA ARG A 73 4.96 2.16 12.92
C ARG A 73 3.66 2.78 13.44
N THR A 74 3.31 2.56 14.73
CA THR A 74 2.07 3.07 15.33
C THR A 74 2.06 4.58 15.49
N GLY A 75 1.97 5.36 14.57
CA GLY A 75 2.05 6.83 14.61
C GLY A 75 2.60 7.39 13.31
N LEU A 76 2.87 6.50 12.35
CA LEU A 76 3.18 6.90 10.98
C LEU A 76 1.88 7.34 10.29
N ALA A 77 1.87 8.53 9.73
CA ALA A 77 0.73 9.05 9.00
C ALA A 77 0.47 8.20 7.74
N ALA A 78 -0.79 7.87 7.47
CA ALA A 78 -1.16 6.95 6.39
C ALA A 78 -0.73 7.45 5.01
N ASP A 79 -0.85 8.75 4.76
CA ASP A 79 -0.42 9.39 3.53
C ASP A 79 1.11 9.35 3.32
N LEU A 80 1.90 9.51 4.40
CA LEU A 80 3.35 9.32 4.33
C LEU A 80 3.71 7.84 4.09
N GLU A 81 2.97 6.91 4.69
CA GLU A 81 3.16 5.47 4.42
C GLU A 81 2.89 5.15 2.95
N GLU A 82 1.81 5.68 2.37
CA GLU A 82 1.50 5.55 0.95
C GLU A 82 2.58 6.19 0.07
N ALA A 83 3.04 7.41 0.39
CA ALA A 83 4.11 8.07 -0.34
C ALA A 83 5.41 7.24 -0.33
N MET A 84 5.77 6.66 0.81
CA MET A 84 6.91 5.77 0.92
C MET A 84 6.72 4.46 0.13
N GLN A 85 5.50 3.94 0.05
CA GLN A 85 5.18 2.78 -0.74
C GLN A 85 5.31 3.06 -2.24
N ARG A 86 4.76 4.17 -2.72
CA ARG A 86 4.84 4.61 -4.14
C ARG A 86 6.27 4.90 -4.60
N THR A 87 7.15 5.30 -3.68
CA THR A 87 8.56 5.59 -3.96
C THR A 87 9.52 4.44 -3.63
N GLY A 88 9.02 3.29 -3.14
CA GLY A 88 9.84 2.12 -2.78
C GLY A 88 10.71 2.33 -1.54
N LEU A 89 10.33 3.25 -0.65
CA LEU A 89 11.03 3.55 0.61
C LEU A 89 10.44 2.86 1.83
N THR A 90 9.37 2.08 1.68
CA THR A 90 8.66 1.37 2.78
C THR A 90 9.60 0.56 3.68
N HIS A 91 10.69 0.01 3.12
CA HIS A 91 11.68 -0.76 3.89
C HIS A 91 12.41 0.06 4.96
N LEU A 92 12.35 1.40 4.90
CA LEU A 92 12.95 2.31 5.90
C LEU A 92 12.06 2.46 7.14
N THR A 93 10.76 2.15 7.06
CA THR A 93 9.84 2.18 8.22
C THR A 93 9.97 0.96 9.12
N ALA A 94 10.79 -0.02 8.73
CA ALA A 94 11.15 -1.20 9.51
C ALA A 94 12.63 -1.17 9.90
N VAL A 95 12.96 -1.85 10.99
CA VAL A 95 14.37 -1.97 11.39
C VAL A 95 15.13 -2.81 10.38
N SER A 96 16.19 -2.23 9.86
CA SER A 96 17.05 -2.86 8.87
C SER A 96 18.15 -3.72 9.49
N GLY A 97 18.66 -4.67 8.70
CA GLY A 97 19.86 -5.43 9.09
C GLY A 97 21.11 -4.56 9.33
N ALA A 98 21.15 -3.36 8.76
CA ALA A 98 22.22 -2.38 9.01
C ALA A 98 22.24 -1.93 10.48
N ASN A 99 21.06 -1.77 11.12
CA ASN A 99 20.96 -1.38 12.53
C ASN A 99 21.63 -2.43 13.44
N CYS A 100 21.38 -3.71 13.17
CA CYS A 100 22.07 -4.81 13.89
C CYS A 100 23.60 -4.74 13.70
N SER A 101 24.06 -4.44 12.49
CA SER A 101 25.49 -4.28 12.20
C SER A 101 26.09 -3.10 12.92
N TYR A 102 25.38 -1.98 13.05
CA TYR A 102 25.83 -0.81 13.82
C TYR A 102 25.94 -1.14 15.31
N VAL A 103 24.93 -1.80 15.91
CA VAL A 103 24.97 -2.23 17.32
C VAL A 103 26.20 -3.08 17.58
N VAL A 104 26.45 -4.11 16.75
CA VAL A 104 27.60 -5.00 16.89
C VAL A 104 28.92 -4.22 16.74
N ALA A 105 29.02 -3.40 15.69
CA ALA A 105 30.24 -2.66 15.39
C ALA A 105 30.59 -1.63 16.49
N PHE A 106 29.61 -0.83 16.92
CA PHE A 106 29.84 0.19 17.97
C PHE A 106 30.14 -0.42 19.32
N THR A 107 29.40 -1.46 19.73
CA THR A 107 29.67 -2.14 20.99
C THR A 107 31.04 -2.78 20.98
N PHE A 108 31.35 -3.53 19.90
CA PHE A 108 32.67 -4.16 19.78
C PHE A 108 33.81 -3.13 19.81
N LEU A 109 33.69 -2.07 18.97
CA LEU A 109 34.71 -1.03 18.91
C LEU A 109 34.81 -0.25 20.22
N GLY A 110 33.70 0.12 20.84
CA GLY A 110 33.67 0.82 22.14
C GLY A 110 34.36 0.02 23.23
N LEU A 111 34.06 -1.28 23.34
CA LEU A 111 34.76 -2.17 24.30
C LEU A 111 36.24 -2.35 23.97
N ARG A 112 36.62 -2.31 22.69
CA ARG A 112 38.04 -2.33 22.26
C ARG A 112 38.77 -1.03 22.61
N VAL A 113 38.12 0.13 22.50
CA VAL A 113 38.66 1.43 22.94
C VAL A 113 38.86 1.44 24.46
N LEU A 114 37.99 0.81 25.22
CA LEU A 114 38.13 0.57 26.66
C LEU A 114 39.18 -0.51 27.00
N ARG A 115 39.97 -0.95 26.00
CA ARG A 115 41.07 -1.92 26.10
C ARG A 115 40.63 -3.35 26.50
N LEU A 116 39.35 -3.71 26.42
CA LEU A 116 38.94 -5.09 26.65
C LEU A 116 39.54 -6.02 25.57
N PRO A 117 39.95 -7.27 25.94
CA PRO A 117 40.38 -8.28 24.98
C PRO A 117 39.31 -8.59 23.92
N ARG A 118 39.75 -9.19 22.80
CA ARG A 118 38.83 -9.45 21.65
C ARG A 118 37.66 -10.34 22.00
N VAL A 119 37.86 -11.36 22.83
CA VAL A 119 36.82 -12.33 23.20
C VAL A 119 35.71 -11.68 24.04
N PRO A 120 35.98 -11.05 25.19
CA PRO A 120 34.96 -10.34 25.97
C PRO A 120 34.31 -9.20 25.19
N ALA A 121 35.02 -8.49 24.32
CA ALA A 121 34.42 -7.49 23.44
C ALA A 121 33.45 -8.11 22.44
N GLY A 122 33.75 -9.28 21.87
CA GLY A 122 32.85 -10.02 20.99
C GLY A 122 31.61 -10.54 21.73
N ILE A 123 31.77 -11.07 22.93
CA ILE A 123 30.64 -11.50 23.77
C ILE A 123 29.73 -10.30 24.09
N GLY A 124 30.30 -9.16 24.49
CA GLY A 124 29.55 -7.94 24.76
C GLY A 124 28.77 -7.44 23.53
N ALA A 125 29.36 -7.53 22.34
CA ALA A 125 28.69 -7.17 21.10
C ALA A 125 27.50 -8.11 20.80
N VAL A 126 27.62 -9.42 21.05
CA VAL A 126 26.50 -10.36 20.88
C VAL A 126 25.39 -10.11 21.92
N VAL A 127 25.79 -9.86 23.19
CA VAL A 127 24.80 -9.52 24.25
C VAL A 127 24.03 -8.25 23.89
N SER A 128 24.73 -7.19 23.44
CA SER A 128 24.06 -5.96 22.95
C SER A 128 23.14 -6.21 21.79
N LEU A 129 23.53 -7.08 20.85
CA LEU A 129 22.69 -7.45 19.72
C LEU A 129 21.42 -8.16 20.17
N VAL A 130 21.50 -9.10 21.11
CA VAL A 130 20.33 -9.79 21.68
C VAL A 130 19.43 -8.78 22.41
N ALA A 131 19.98 -7.90 23.24
CA ALA A 131 19.23 -6.85 23.92
C ALA A 131 18.51 -5.92 22.92
N PHE A 132 19.19 -5.56 21.83
CA PHE A 132 18.59 -4.77 20.76
C PHE A 132 17.43 -5.49 20.05
N VAL A 133 17.59 -6.78 19.73
CA VAL A 133 16.51 -7.60 19.10
C VAL A 133 15.29 -7.67 20.03
N LEU A 134 15.50 -7.84 21.34
CA LEU A 134 14.41 -7.85 22.32
C LEU A 134 13.71 -6.49 22.45
N LEU A 135 14.46 -5.39 22.30
CA LEU A 135 13.93 -4.03 22.33
C LEU A 135 13.07 -3.72 21.09
N VAL A 136 13.54 -4.12 19.90
CA VAL A 136 12.95 -3.76 18.60
C VAL A 136 11.78 -4.67 18.20
N ARG A 137 11.63 -5.83 18.80
CA ARG A 137 10.80 -6.99 18.41
C ARG A 137 11.50 -7.89 17.37
N PRO A 138 11.30 -9.21 17.47
CA PRO A 138 11.99 -10.19 16.60
C PRO A 138 11.32 -10.30 15.22
N GLU A 139 11.39 -9.25 14.40
CA GLU A 139 10.97 -9.32 12.99
C GLU A 139 11.90 -10.23 12.17
N PRO A 140 11.42 -10.87 11.09
CA PRO A 140 12.21 -11.80 10.27
C PRO A 140 13.51 -11.19 9.72
N SER A 141 13.50 -9.90 9.35
CA SER A 141 14.67 -9.18 8.86
C SER A 141 15.72 -8.95 9.96
N VAL A 142 15.25 -8.62 11.16
CA VAL A 142 16.10 -8.39 12.35
C VAL A 142 16.72 -9.71 12.83
N LEU A 143 15.92 -10.79 12.91
CA LEU A 143 16.38 -12.13 13.28
C LEU A 143 17.48 -12.62 12.35
N ARG A 144 17.29 -12.49 11.03
CA ARG A 144 18.31 -12.87 10.05
C ARG A 144 19.61 -12.09 10.26
N ALA A 145 19.50 -10.77 10.42
CA ALA A 145 20.69 -9.92 10.64
C ALA A 145 21.37 -10.22 11.96
N ALA A 146 20.61 -10.56 13.01
CA ALA A 146 21.15 -10.96 14.30
C ALA A 146 21.94 -12.26 14.22
N VAL A 147 21.39 -13.29 13.54
CA VAL A 147 22.11 -14.56 13.33
C VAL A 147 23.36 -14.33 12.48
N MET A 148 23.28 -13.56 11.39
CA MET A 148 24.46 -13.21 10.59
C MET A 148 25.52 -12.43 11.39
N GLY A 149 25.08 -11.50 12.23
CA GLY A 149 25.98 -10.72 13.11
C GLY A 149 26.69 -11.60 14.14
N ALA A 150 25.94 -12.48 14.82
CA ALA A 150 26.49 -13.40 15.81
C ALA A 150 27.50 -14.39 15.18
N VAL A 151 27.13 -15.03 14.06
CA VAL A 151 28.04 -15.92 13.33
C VAL A 151 29.25 -15.16 12.77
N GLY A 152 29.04 -13.90 12.32
CA GLY A 152 30.12 -13.02 11.86
C GLY A 152 31.12 -12.70 12.95
N VAL A 153 30.66 -12.38 14.16
CA VAL A 153 31.52 -12.19 15.33
C VAL A 153 32.33 -13.45 15.63
N ALA A 154 31.68 -14.61 15.66
CA ALA A 154 32.34 -15.90 15.89
C ALA A 154 33.41 -16.20 14.81
N ALA A 155 33.11 -15.90 13.52
CA ALA A 155 34.08 -16.08 12.43
C ALA A 155 35.30 -15.17 12.58
N VAL A 156 35.13 -13.90 12.99
CA VAL A 156 36.20 -12.95 13.23
C VAL A 156 37.07 -13.40 14.43
N LEU A 157 36.42 -13.87 15.51
CA LEU A 157 37.12 -14.37 16.69
C LEU A 157 37.92 -15.64 16.39
N SER A 158 37.43 -16.49 15.48
CA SER A 158 38.09 -17.73 15.03
C SER A 158 39.16 -17.51 13.97
N GLY A 159 39.49 -16.24 13.61
CA GLY A 159 40.50 -15.92 12.60
C GLY A 159 40.10 -16.26 11.16
N ARG A 160 38.83 -16.68 10.92
CA ARG A 160 38.30 -16.98 9.57
C ARG A 160 37.88 -15.68 8.89
N GLY A 161 38.31 -15.51 7.63
CA GLY A 161 37.98 -14.33 6.84
C GLY A 161 36.45 -14.19 6.60
N ARG A 162 36.01 -12.98 6.20
CA ARG A 162 34.61 -12.69 5.90
C ARG A 162 34.16 -13.45 4.65
N VAL A 163 33.35 -14.49 4.84
CA VAL A 163 32.66 -15.19 3.73
C VAL A 163 31.19 -14.83 3.81
N SER A 164 30.84 -13.63 3.32
CA SER A 164 29.48 -13.06 3.46
C SER A 164 28.38 -13.97 2.92
N LEU A 165 28.62 -14.68 1.82
CA LEU A 165 27.66 -15.63 1.26
C LEU A 165 27.43 -16.83 2.18
N THR A 166 28.50 -17.39 2.76
CA THR A 166 28.39 -18.51 3.72
C THR A 166 27.62 -18.06 4.97
N LEU A 167 27.86 -16.84 5.48
CA LEU A 167 27.11 -16.30 6.62
C LEU A 167 25.62 -16.16 6.30
N LEU A 168 25.28 -15.72 5.09
CA LEU A 168 23.90 -15.65 4.63
C LEU A 168 23.27 -17.03 4.60
N MET A 169 23.92 -18.02 3.96
CA MET A 169 23.37 -19.38 3.83
C MET A 169 23.19 -20.04 5.20
N VAL A 170 24.17 -19.94 6.09
CA VAL A 170 24.07 -20.46 7.47
C VAL A 170 22.90 -19.80 8.20
N SER A 171 22.73 -18.48 8.10
CA SER A 171 21.61 -17.80 8.75
C SER A 171 20.24 -18.26 8.23
N VAL A 172 20.11 -18.47 6.92
CA VAL A 172 18.88 -18.97 6.30
C VAL A 172 18.58 -20.39 6.81
N ILE A 173 19.57 -21.28 6.81
CA ILE A 173 19.39 -22.67 7.28
C ILE A 173 18.98 -22.69 8.76
N VAL A 174 19.67 -21.94 9.61
CA VAL A 174 19.36 -21.91 11.05
C VAL A 174 17.95 -21.37 11.30
N LEU A 175 17.56 -20.28 10.62
CA LEU A 175 16.26 -19.69 10.83
C LEU A 175 15.10 -20.58 10.31
N LEU A 176 15.27 -21.21 9.16
CA LEU A 176 14.27 -22.13 8.63
C LEU A 176 14.19 -23.45 9.44
N ALA A 177 15.27 -23.86 10.10
CA ALA A 177 15.24 -24.99 11.03
C ALA A 177 14.50 -24.64 12.34
N VAL A 178 14.55 -23.38 12.78
CA VAL A 178 13.82 -22.90 13.98
C VAL A 178 12.37 -22.58 13.68
N ASP A 179 12.11 -21.89 12.58
CA ASP A 179 10.75 -21.52 12.15
C ASP A 179 10.57 -21.76 10.64
N PRO A 180 10.07 -22.92 10.21
CA PRO A 180 9.84 -23.23 8.79
C PRO A 180 8.88 -22.28 8.08
N TRP A 181 7.96 -21.61 8.80
CA TRP A 181 7.01 -20.66 8.24
C TRP A 181 7.67 -19.38 7.69
N LEU A 182 8.91 -19.12 8.07
CA LEU A 182 9.68 -18.04 7.45
C LEU A 182 9.86 -18.22 5.94
N SER A 183 9.80 -19.48 5.43
CA SER A 183 9.92 -19.77 3.99
C SER A 183 8.83 -19.13 3.14
N VAL A 184 7.66 -18.86 3.70
CA VAL A 184 6.52 -18.20 3.02
C VAL A 184 6.36 -16.72 3.45
N SER A 185 7.25 -16.22 4.31
CA SER A 185 7.24 -14.81 4.75
C SER A 185 7.87 -13.91 3.69
N PHE A 186 7.11 -13.01 3.08
CA PHE A 186 7.65 -12.03 2.13
C PHE A 186 8.74 -11.15 2.73
N ALA A 187 8.62 -10.75 3.99
CA ALA A 187 9.64 -9.97 4.69
C ALA A 187 10.98 -10.73 4.78
N PHE A 188 10.93 -12.04 5.03
CA PHE A 188 12.12 -12.89 5.05
C PHE A 188 12.70 -13.05 3.64
N LEU A 189 11.87 -13.37 2.66
CA LEU A 189 12.28 -13.55 1.26
C LEU A 189 12.95 -12.29 0.69
N LEU A 190 12.35 -11.12 0.88
CA LEU A 190 12.89 -9.82 0.46
C LEU A 190 14.25 -9.55 1.13
N SER A 191 14.35 -9.83 2.44
CA SER A 191 15.57 -9.61 3.19
C SER A 191 16.72 -10.52 2.71
N VAL A 192 16.42 -11.78 2.41
CA VAL A 192 17.40 -12.74 1.84
C VAL A 192 17.78 -12.31 0.43
N ALA A 193 16.82 -11.98 -0.43
CA ALA A 193 17.05 -11.58 -1.81
C ALA A 193 17.93 -10.31 -1.90
N ALA A 194 17.60 -9.27 -1.14
CA ALA A 194 18.40 -8.04 -1.09
C ALA A 194 19.86 -8.33 -0.69
N THR A 195 20.05 -9.13 0.38
CA THR A 195 21.41 -9.46 0.86
C THR A 195 22.16 -10.33 -0.15
N LEU A 196 21.48 -11.28 -0.79
CA LEU A 196 22.06 -12.11 -1.85
C LEU A 196 22.55 -11.24 -3.02
N GLY A 197 21.73 -10.28 -3.45
CA GLY A 197 22.09 -9.32 -4.50
C GLY A 197 23.32 -8.50 -4.13
N LEU A 198 23.32 -7.92 -2.93
CA LEU A 198 24.45 -7.13 -2.43
C LEU A 198 25.75 -7.91 -2.34
N VAL A 199 25.69 -9.18 -1.90
CA VAL A 199 26.88 -10.01 -1.73
C VAL A 199 27.42 -10.55 -3.05
N THR A 200 26.51 -10.94 -3.98
CA THR A 200 26.92 -11.63 -5.23
C THR A 200 27.13 -10.68 -6.41
N ALA A 201 26.22 -9.74 -6.61
CA ALA A 201 26.24 -8.81 -7.74
C ALA A 201 26.83 -7.45 -7.39
N GLY A 202 26.62 -6.97 -6.16
CA GLY A 202 27.03 -5.63 -5.72
C GLY A 202 28.47 -5.26 -6.06
N PRO A 203 29.51 -6.05 -5.70
CA PRO A 203 30.90 -5.73 -6.01
C PRO A 203 31.16 -5.52 -7.52
N LYS A 204 30.56 -6.38 -8.36
CA LYS A 204 30.74 -6.32 -9.81
C LYS A 204 30.05 -5.07 -10.40
N VAL A 205 28.88 -4.71 -9.89
CA VAL A 205 28.16 -3.50 -10.30
C VAL A 205 28.95 -2.26 -9.88
N VAL A 206 29.52 -2.22 -8.66
CA VAL A 206 30.40 -1.15 -8.20
C VAL A 206 31.62 -1.01 -9.12
N ASP A 207 32.28 -2.10 -9.48
CA ASP A 207 33.44 -2.07 -10.36
C ASP A 207 33.08 -1.56 -11.76
N THR A 208 31.93 -1.98 -12.30
CA THR A 208 31.43 -1.52 -13.60
C THR A 208 31.10 -0.03 -13.60
N LEU A 209 30.36 0.45 -12.58
CA LEU A 209 30.03 1.87 -12.43
C LEU A 209 31.28 2.71 -12.12
N GLY A 210 32.24 2.15 -11.39
CA GLY A 210 33.51 2.78 -11.05
C GLY A 210 34.41 3.09 -12.26
N LEU A 211 34.12 2.51 -13.43
CA LEU A 211 34.75 2.89 -14.71
C LEU A 211 34.30 4.27 -15.21
N MET A 212 33.18 4.78 -14.70
CA MET A 212 32.51 5.98 -15.22
C MET A 212 32.37 7.09 -14.18
N MET A 213 32.42 6.74 -12.88
CA MET A 213 32.23 7.66 -11.77
C MET A 213 33.15 7.31 -10.61
N PRO A 214 33.42 8.23 -9.65
CA PRO A 214 34.19 7.94 -8.45
C PRO A 214 33.57 6.78 -7.65
N ARG A 215 34.41 5.93 -7.06
CA ARG A 215 33.98 4.75 -6.29
C ARG A 215 32.89 5.03 -5.25
N PRO A 216 32.92 6.12 -4.45
CA PRO A 216 31.83 6.42 -3.51
C PRO A 216 30.48 6.61 -4.19
N ALA A 217 30.45 7.31 -5.33
CA ALA A 217 29.21 7.49 -6.13
C ALA A 217 28.75 6.16 -6.73
N ALA A 218 29.68 5.34 -7.22
CA ALA A 218 29.36 4.00 -7.72
C ALA A 218 28.76 3.11 -6.62
N GLN A 219 29.25 3.16 -5.40
CA GLN A 219 28.71 2.44 -4.27
C GLN A 219 27.31 2.93 -3.88
N LEU A 220 27.10 4.25 -3.82
CA LEU A 220 25.82 4.87 -3.50
C LEU A 220 24.72 4.44 -4.48
N LEU A 221 25.04 4.24 -5.74
CA LEU A 221 24.12 3.80 -6.78
C LEU A 221 23.97 2.27 -6.84
N ALA A 222 25.07 1.52 -6.70
CA ALA A 222 25.07 0.07 -6.86
C ALA A 222 24.31 -0.65 -5.75
N ILE A 223 24.35 -0.13 -4.52
CA ILE A 223 23.68 -0.76 -3.36
C ILE A 223 22.16 -0.82 -3.57
N PRO A 224 21.44 0.31 -3.76
CA PRO A 224 20.01 0.26 -3.97
C PRO A 224 19.63 -0.43 -5.29
N LEU A 225 20.40 -0.26 -6.36
CA LEU A 225 20.15 -0.89 -7.64
C LEU A 225 20.18 -2.42 -7.54
N THR A 226 21.21 -2.99 -6.93
CA THR A 226 21.32 -4.45 -6.79
C THR A 226 20.26 -5.02 -5.86
N ALA A 227 19.97 -4.34 -4.75
CA ALA A 227 18.90 -4.74 -3.84
C ALA A 227 17.55 -4.73 -4.57
N GLN A 228 17.24 -3.67 -5.32
CA GLN A 228 15.99 -3.56 -6.08
C GLN A 228 15.85 -4.65 -7.12
N LEU A 229 16.88 -4.93 -7.93
CA LEU A 229 16.81 -5.97 -8.96
C LEU A 229 16.51 -7.35 -8.39
N PHE A 230 17.04 -7.67 -7.20
CA PHE A 230 16.77 -8.95 -6.55
C PHE A 230 15.40 -8.98 -5.84
N CYS A 231 14.92 -7.84 -5.35
CA CYS A 231 13.63 -7.76 -4.65
C CYS A 231 12.44 -7.60 -5.60
N THR A 232 12.60 -6.97 -6.76
CA THR A 232 11.50 -6.66 -7.69
C THR A 232 10.63 -7.89 -8.04
N PRO A 233 11.18 -9.09 -8.34
CA PRO A 233 10.35 -10.26 -8.63
C PRO A 233 9.44 -10.69 -7.47
N ILE A 234 9.86 -10.42 -6.24
CA ILE A 234 9.09 -10.73 -5.04
C ILE A 234 8.10 -9.61 -4.74
N LEU A 235 8.51 -8.34 -4.92
CA LEU A 235 7.66 -7.18 -4.67
C LEU A 235 6.42 -7.17 -5.56
N VAL A 236 6.55 -7.54 -6.84
CA VAL A 236 5.40 -7.58 -7.77
C VAL A 236 4.38 -8.68 -7.44
N LEU A 237 4.73 -9.68 -6.60
CA LEU A 237 3.77 -10.65 -6.06
C LEU A 237 2.91 -10.04 -4.95
N ILE A 238 3.44 -9.07 -4.21
CA ILE A 238 2.75 -8.38 -3.12
C ILE A 238 1.91 -7.24 -3.69
N GLN A 239 2.53 -6.45 -4.56
CA GLN A 239 1.93 -5.29 -5.20
C GLN A 239 2.26 -5.30 -6.69
N PRO A 240 1.27 -5.48 -7.59
CA PRO A 240 1.51 -5.53 -9.03
C PRO A 240 1.77 -4.14 -9.61
N ALA A 241 2.77 -3.44 -9.07
CA ALA A 241 3.20 -2.12 -9.49
C ALA A 241 4.72 -1.96 -9.30
N LEU A 242 5.36 -1.22 -10.17
CA LEU A 242 6.79 -0.91 -10.10
C LEU A 242 7.00 0.56 -9.71
N PRO A 243 7.66 0.86 -8.57
CA PRO A 243 7.99 2.23 -8.19
C PRO A 243 9.14 2.76 -9.08
N VAL A 244 8.81 3.67 -10.01
CA VAL A 244 9.78 4.20 -11.01
C VAL A 244 10.88 5.00 -10.33
N TYR A 245 10.52 5.77 -9.32
CA TYR A 245 11.46 6.63 -8.60
C TYR A 245 12.17 5.96 -7.42
N SER A 246 12.04 4.64 -7.28
CA SER A 246 12.67 3.91 -6.17
C SER A 246 14.20 4.08 -6.14
N LEU A 247 14.86 3.98 -7.29
CA LEU A 247 16.33 4.16 -7.34
C LEU A 247 16.75 5.59 -6.96
N PRO A 248 16.26 6.68 -7.59
CA PRO A 248 16.60 8.04 -7.19
C PRO A 248 16.19 8.35 -5.74
N ALA A 249 15.02 7.90 -5.27
CA ALA A 249 14.60 8.08 -3.89
C ALA A 249 15.61 7.48 -2.91
N ASN A 250 15.99 6.22 -3.12
CA ASN A 250 16.98 5.53 -2.31
C ASN A 250 18.37 6.20 -2.32
N VAL A 251 18.81 6.69 -3.48
CA VAL A 251 20.09 7.43 -3.60
C VAL A 251 20.05 8.72 -2.80
N LEU A 252 18.94 9.48 -2.84
CA LEU A 252 18.78 10.75 -2.12
C LEU A 252 18.72 10.56 -0.59
N VAL A 253 18.10 9.48 -0.12
CA VAL A 253 17.95 9.24 1.34
C VAL A 253 19.12 8.47 1.95
N SER A 254 19.83 7.64 1.18
CA SER A 254 20.91 6.77 1.66
C SER A 254 22.00 7.46 2.47
N PRO A 255 22.44 8.71 2.17
CA PRO A 255 23.45 9.39 2.98
C PRO A 255 22.98 9.77 4.39
N VAL A 256 21.67 10.00 4.55
CA VAL A 256 21.07 10.53 5.79
C VAL A 256 20.60 9.40 6.72
N VAL A 257 20.11 8.28 6.15
CA VAL A 257 19.57 7.14 6.90
C VAL A 257 20.49 6.61 7.99
N PRO A 258 21.82 6.40 7.78
CA PRO A 258 22.72 5.95 8.86
C PRO A 258 22.77 6.92 10.03
N ALA A 259 22.76 8.23 9.78
CA ALA A 259 22.78 9.24 10.83
C ALA A 259 21.48 9.23 11.64
N ILE A 260 20.31 9.14 10.97
CA ILE A 260 19.01 9.04 11.63
C ILE A 260 18.97 7.84 12.58
N THR A 261 19.34 6.66 12.07
CA THR A 261 19.28 5.42 12.86
C THR A 261 20.25 5.45 14.02
N LEU A 262 21.49 5.92 13.82
CA LEU A 262 22.49 6.01 14.89
C LEU A 262 22.08 7.00 15.98
N VAL A 263 21.67 8.22 15.60
CA VAL A 263 21.22 9.24 16.56
C VAL A 263 19.95 8.78 17.26
N GLY A 264 19.00 8.17 16.54
CA GLY A 264 17.79 7.57 17.10
C GLY A 264 18.08 6.48 18.13
N MET A 265 19.02 5.57 17.85
CA MET A 265 19.44 4.53 18.79
C MET A 265 20.14 5.11 20.03
N VAL A 266 20.99 6.13 19.85
CA VAL A 266 21.62 6.85 20.98
C VAL A 266 20.55 7.58 21.80
N ALA A 267 19.51 8.15 21.18
CA ALA A 267 18.40 8.79 21.88
C ALA A 267 17.62 7.79 22.74
N VAL A 268 17.40 6.56 22.26
CA VAL A 268 16.77 5.49 23.05
C VAL A 268 17.64 5.13 24.27
N LEU A 269 18.95 5.02 24.12
CA LEU A 269 19.85 4.79 25.25
C LEU A 269 19.86 5.98 26.22
N ALA A 270 19.79 7.20 25.69
CA ALA A 270 19.74 8.42 26.50
C ALA A 270 18.46 8.51 27.34
N LEU A 271 17.33 7.96 26.89
CA LEU A 271 16.11 7.89 27.72
C LEU A 271 16.32 7.15 29.04
N VAL A 272 17.26 6.19 29.06
CA VAL A 272 17.59 5.42 30.26
C VAL A 272 18.72 6.07 31.07
N ALA A 273 19.80 6.47 30.39
CA ALA A 273 21.05 6.89 31.06
C ALA A 273 21.13 8.42 31.30
N ALA A 274 20.51 9.23 30.42
CA ALA A 274 20.58 10.69 30.47
C ALA A 274 19.28 11.31 29.87
N PRO A 275 18.11 11.16 30.54
CA PRO A 275 16.79 11.51 29.98
C PRO A 275 16.70 12.95 29.46
N LEU A 276 17.43 13.88 30.06
CA LEU A 276 17.46 15.29 29.64
C LEU A 276 18.06 15.52 28.24
N LEU A 277 18.91 14.61 27.76
CA LEU A 277 19.51 14.69 26.42
C LEU A 277 18.65 14.05 25.33
N ALA A 278 17.73 13.17 25.69
CA ALA A 278 16.93 12.42 24.73
C ALA A 278 16.10 13.32 23.79
N PRO A 279 15.40 14.38 24.25
CA PRO A 279 14.64 15.26 23.35
C PRO A 279 15.53 15.95 22.31
N ALA A 280 16.71 16.42 22.69
CA ALA A 280 17.63 17.08 21.75
C ALA A 280 18.17 16.11 20.68
N LEU A 281 18.45 14.85 21.07
CA LEU A 281 18.86 13.81 20.13
C LEU A 281 17.71 13.42 19.18
N ILE A 282 16.48 13.30 19.71
CA ILE A 282 15.30 13.03 18.90
C ILE A 282 15.08 14.16 17.89
N ALA A 283 15.08 15.41 18.33
CA ALA A 283 14.95 16.58 17.45
C ALA A 283 16.03 16.60 16.35
N THR A 284 17.28 16.23 16.70
CA THR A 284 18.37 16.12 15.71
C THR A 284 18.08 15.02 14.66
N ALA A 285 17.62 13.85 15.09
CA ALA A 285 17.28 12.75 14.17
C ALA A 285 16.09 13.11 13.27
N GLN A 286 15.13 13.88 13.78
CA GLN A 286 13.93 14.32 13.03
C GLN A 286 14.24 15.24 11.85
N TRP A 287 15.33 15.98 11.86
CA TRP A 287 15.79 16.68 10.64
C TRP A 287 16.02 15.73 9.48
N GLY A 288 16.61 14.57 9.78
CA GLY A 288 16.82 13.55 8.78
C GLY A 288 15.53 12.88 8.34
N THR A 289 14.60 12.59 9.26
CA THR A 289 13.29 11.99 8.88
C THR A 289 12.44 12.92 8.06
N ARG A 290 12.44 14.23 8.32
CA ARG A 290 11.79 15.24 7.46
C ARG A 290 12.37 15.25 6.05
N TRP A 291 13.69 15.09 5.90
CA TRP A 291 14.30 14.92 4.57
C TRP A 291 13.78 13.68 3.86
N VAL A 292 13.72 12.53 4.55
CA VAL A 292 13.21 11.28 3.98
C VAL A 292 11.73 11.41 3.60
N ALA A 293 10.90 11.99 4.47
CA ALA A 293 9.49 12.25 4.22
C ALA A 293 9.31 13.16 3.00
N GLY A 294 10.02 14.29 2.95
CA GLY A 294 9.94 15.22 1.82
C GLY A 294 10.35 14.59 0.49
N VAL A 295 11.40 13.74 0.46
CA VAL A 295 11.79 13.00 -0.74
C VAL A 295 10.67 12.04 -1.16
N ALA A 296 10.06 11.32 -0.19
CA ALA A 296 8.96 10.40 -0.48
C ALA A 296 7.74 11.14 -1.04
N GLU A 297 7.29 12.21 -0.39
CA GLU A 297 6.12 13.01 -0.80
C GLU A 297 6.30 13.64 -2.20
N VAL A 298 7.44 14.29 -2.44
CA VAL A 298 7.72 14.93 -3.73
C VAL A 298 7.78 13.92 -4.88
N LEU A 299 8.42 12.76 -4.68
CA LEU A 299 8.54 11.75 -5.72
C LEU A 299 7.26 10.89 -5.86
N ALA A 300 6.42 10.81 -4.83
CA ALA A 300 5.15 10.09 -4.90
C ALA A 300 4.12 10.78 -5.81
N VAL A 301 4.14 12.11 -5.88
CA VAL A 301 3.26 12.90 -6.75
C VAL A 301 3.85 13.16 -8.14
N ALA A 302 5.10 12.72 -8.38
CA ALA A 302 5.73 12.88 -9.67
C ALA A 302 5.03 12.03 -10.76
N PRO A 303 5.02 12.48 -12.03
CA PRO A 303 4.37 11.74 -13.12
C PRO A 303 4.85 10.28 -13.20
N ALA A 304 3.94 9.34 -13.36
CA ALA A 304 4.23 7.91 -13.42
C ALA A 304 5.05 7.37 -12.23
N ALA A 305 4.77 7.84 -11.01
CA ALA A 305 5.48 7.39 -9.80
C ALA A 305 5.44 5.87 -9.63
N THR A 306 4.34 5.24 -10.04
CA THR A 306 4.17 3.79 -10.08
C THR A 306 3.70 3.34 -11.47
N LEU A 307 4.27 2.24 -11.96
CA LEU A 307 3.83 1.60 -13.20
C LEU A 307 3.04 0.34 -12.87
N PRO A 308 1.81 0.18 -13.38
CA PRO A 308 1.09 -1.08 -13.28
C PRO A 308 1.92 -2.22 -13.86
N TRP A 309 1.92 -3.37 -13.19
CA TRP A 309 2.65 -4.55 -13.61
C TRP A 309 1.74 -5.77 -13.65
N PHE A 310 2.13 -6.79 -14.39
CA PHE A 310 1.36 -8.04 -14.46
C PHE A 310 1.28 -8.71 -13.08
N PRO A 311 0.08 -9.06 -12.59
CA PRO A 311 -0.07 -9.68 -11.26
C PRO A 311 0.39 -11.15 -11.26
N GLY A 312 0.71 -11.66 -10.06
CA GLY A 312 0.98 -13.06 -9.81
C GLY A 312 2.30 -13.59 -10.39
N ALA A 313 2.39 -14.93 -10.50
CA ALA A 313 3.60 -15.61 -10.92
C ALA A 313 4.11 -15.23 -12.34
N PRO A 314 3.27 -14.99 -13.35
CA PRO A 314 3.75 -14.52 -14.65
C PRO A 314 4.47 -13.18 -14.57
N GLY A 315 3.90 -12.22 -13.82
CA GLY A 315 4.53 -10.90 -13.62
C GLY A 315 5.87 -11.00 -12.90
N ALA A 316 5.97 -11.85 -11.88
CA ALA A 316 7.21 -12.12 -11.17
C ALA A 316 8.28 -12.76 -12.08
N ALA A 317 7.88 -13.69 -12.96
CA ALA A 317 8.80 -14.31 -13.92
C ALA A 317 9.35 -13.29 -14.92
N VAL A 318 8.51 -12.41 -15.47
CA VAL A 318 8.93 -11.33 -16.38
C VAL A 318 9.87 -10.36 -15.66
N ALA A 319 9.55 -9.97 -14.42
CA ALA A 319 10.41 -9.12 -13.60
C ALA A 319 11.77 -9.78 -13.30
N ALA A 320 11.79 -11.08 -12.99
CA ALA A 320 13.01 -11.84 -12.77
C ALA A 320 13.90 -11.90 -14.03
N LEU A 321 13.30 -12.19 -15.18
CA LEU A 321 14.01 -12.21 -16.47
C LEU A 321 14.59 -10.83 -16.79
N GLY A 322 13.81 -9.75 -16.62
CA GLY A 322 14.27 -8.37 -16.83
C GLY A 322 15.42 -8.02 -15.88
N SER A 323 15.33 -8.37 -14.61
CA SER A 323 16.38 -8.14 -13.60
C SER A 323 17.68 -8.90 -13.96
N VAL A 324 17.57 -10.17 -14.33
CA VAL A 324 18.73 -10.98 -14.75
C VAL A 324 19.36 -10.40 -16.00
N LEU A 325 18.56 -10.04 -17.01
CA LEU A 325 19.05 -9.45 -18.26
C LEU A 325 19.80 -8.13 -17.98
N LEU A 326 19.22 -7.25 -17.15
CA LEU A 326 19.84 -5.99 -16.80
C LEU A 326 21.16 -6.19 -16.05
N LEU A 327 21.21 -7.12 -15.12
CA LEU A 327 22.45 -7.49 -14.42
C LEU A 327 23.52 -8.04 -15.39
N LEU A 328 23.14 -8.91 -16.32
CA LEU A 328 24.05 -9.44 -17.33
C LEU A 328 24.59 -8.34 -18.25
N LEU A 329 23.74 -7.42 -18.68
CA LEU A 329 24.12 -6.25 -19.48
C LEU A 329 25.12 -5.36 -18.73
N MET A 330 24.92 -5.16 -17.41
CA MET A 330 25.83 -4.37 -16.59
C MET A 330 27.17 -5.07 -16.34
N VAL A 331 27.15 -6.37 -16.05
CA VAL A 331 28.34 -7.11 -15.63
C VAL A 331 29.15 -7.69 -16.80
N ARG A 332 28.46 -8.07 -17.90
CA ARG A 332 29.08 -8.70 -19.08
C ARG A 332 28.50 -8.17 -20.40
N PRO A 333 28.62 -6.86 -20.69
CA PRO A 333 27.98 -6.28 -21.85
C PRO A 333 28.41 -6.92 -23.18
N GLU A 334 29.69 -7.29 -23.29
CA GLU A 334 30.25 -7.87 -24.54
C GLU A 334 29.69 -9.28 -24.83
N SER A 335 29.50 -10.12 -23.81
CA SER A 335 28.96 -11.47 -23.98
C SER A 335 27.48 -11.47 -24.36
N VAL A 336 26.69 -10.54 -23.82
CA VAL A 336 25.27 -10.39 -24.15
C VAL A 336 25.10 -9.86 -25.58
N LEU A 337 25.86 -8.84 -25.95
CA LEU A 337 25.86 -8.29 -27.33
C LEU A 337 26.35 -9.31 -28.37
N ALA A 338 27.35 -10.11 -28.04
CA ALA A 338 27.83 -11.19 -28.91
C ALA A 338 26.79 -12.33 -29.01
N GLY A 339 26.08 -12.66 -27.94
CA GLY A 339 24.97 -13.61 -27.94
C GLY A 339 23.81 -13.14 -28.83
N TRP A 340 23.39 -11.88 -28.65
CA TRP A 340 22.33 -11.27 -29.45
C TRP A 340 22.70 -11.17 -30.95
N ARG A 341 23.94 -10.74 -31.28
CA ARG A 341 24.42 -10.75 -32.65
C ARG A 341 24.37 -12.14 -33.28
N ARG A 342 24.79 -13.17 -32.55
CA ARG A 342 24.71 -14.56 -33.04
C ARG A 342 23.27 -15.00 -33.32
N ALA A 343 22.34 -14.62 -32.43
CA ALA A 343 20.93 -14.96 -32.61
C ALA A 343 20.27 -14.24 -33.79
N VAL A 344 20.62 -12.96 -34.02
CA VAL A 344 19.99 -12.14 -35.04
C VAL A 344 20.67 -12.27 -36.41
N THR A 345 22.00 -12.38 -36.46
CA THR A 345 22.75 -12.34 -37.72
C THR A 345 23.30 -13.70 -38.18
N GLY A 346 23.21 -14.73 -37.36
CA GLY A 346 23.76 -16.06 -37.62
C GLY A 346 25.30 -16.11 -37.72
N THR A 347 25.99 -14.97 -37.51
CA THR A 347 27.46 -14.86 -37.71
C THR A 347 28.20 -15.19 -36.41
N ARG A 348 29.19 -16.09 -36.50
CA ARG A 348 30.14 -16.36 -35.42
C ARG A 348 31.12 -15.18 -35.30
N PRO A 349 31.35 -14.65 -34.07
CA PRO A 349 32.41 -13.65 -33.88
C PRO A 349 33.76 -14.23 -34.26
N ARG A 350 34.57 -13.46 -35.01
CA ARG A 350 35.96 -13.79 -35.26
C ARG A 350 36.71 -13.85 -33.93
N PRO A 351 37.54 -14.89 -33.66
CA PRO A 351 38.36 -14.91 -32.46
C PRO A 351 39.20 -13.62 -32.40
N PRO A 352 39.37 -13.03 -31.19
CA PRO A 352 40.25 -11.88 -31.03
C PRO A 352 41.68 -12.28 -31.45
N ASP A 353 42.34 -11.41 -32.18
CA ASP A 353 43.76 -11.58 -32.55
C ASP A 353 44.59 -11.70 -31.25
N PRO A 354 45.61 -12.57 -31.21
CA PRO A 354 46.45 -12.74 -30.02
C PRO A 354 47.09 -11.41 -29.64
N PRO A 355 47.18 -11.08 -28.33
CA PRO A 355 47.76 -9.82 -27.87
C PRO A 355 49.22 -9.74 -28.29
N GLY A 356 49.58 -8.70 -29.04
CA GLY A 356 50.95 -8.40 -29.39
C GLY A 356 51.81 -8.13 -28.13
N PRO A 357 53.09 -8.46 -28.15
CA PRO A 357 53.96 -8.25 -27.00
C PRO A 357 54.15 -6.74 -26.75
N GLY A 358 53.55 -6.24 -25.63
CA GLY A 358 53.72 -4.86 -25.19
C GLY A 358 52.47 -4.09 -24.77
N THR A 359 51.26 -4.61 -24.93
CA THR A 359 50.06 -3.92 -24.49
C THR A 359 49.51 -4.50 -23.20
N ALA A 360 50.11 -4.09 -22.08
CA ALA A 360 49.54 -4.28 -20.74
C ALA A 360 48.18 -3.55 -20.69
N GLY A 361 47.10 -4.34 -20.54
CA GLY A 361 45.72 -3.96 -20.78
C GLY A 361 45.22 -2.71 -20.06
N ARG A 362 44.90 -1.69 -20.83
CA ARG A 362 43.84 -0.75 -20.45
C ARG A 362 42.48 -1.40 -20.78
N PRO A 363 41.58 -1.59 -19.82
CA PRO A 363 40.24 -2.07 -20.16
C PRO A 363 39.57 -1.06 -21.09
N PRO A 364 38.80 -1.52 -22.09
CA PRO A 364 38.21 -0.63 -23.08
C PRO A 364 37.15 0.25 -22.43
N ALA A 365 37.51 1.51 -22.16
CA ALA A 365 36.58 2.56 -21.70
C ALA A 365 35.35 2.74 -22.62
N ARG A 366 35.41 2.16 -23.82
CA ARG A 366 34.32 2.17 -24.81
C ARG A 366 33.19 1.18 -24.51
N ALA A 367 33.46 0.05 -23.87
CA ALA A 367 32.43 -0.96 -23.55
C ALA A 367 31.50 -0.51 -22.41
N GLY A 368 32.07 0.10 -21.38
CA GLY A 368 31.29 0.67 -20.26
C GLY A 368 30.39 1.83 -20.71
N ARG A 369 30.91 2.74 -21.54
CA ARG A 369 30.10 3.84 -22.11
C ARG A 369 28.95 3.34 -22.99
N ARG A 370 29.13 2.24 -23.74
CA ARG A 370 28.05 1.64 -24.53
C ARG A 370 27.00 0.96 -23.69
N ALA A 371 27.37 0.28 -22.60
CA ALA A 371 26.44 -0.35 -21.69
C ALA A 371 25.54 0.68 -20.99
N VAL A 372 26.11 1.79 -20.53
CA VAL A 372 25.32 2.89 -19.92
C VAL A 372 24.46 3.60 -20.96
N ALA A 373 24.98 3.83 -22.16
CA ALA A 373 24.17 4.40 -23.25
C ALA A 373 22.98 3.49 -23.61
N ILE A 374 23.13 2.17 -23.56
CA ILE A 374 22.03 1.21 -23.78
C ILE A 374 21.05 1.25 -22.61
N VAL A 375 21.52 1.26 -21.36
CA VAL A 375 20.64 1.39 -20.18
C VAL A 375 19.88 2.72 -20.21
N LEU A 376 20.57 3.81 -20.50
CA LEU A 376 19.95 5.13 -20.64
C LEU A 376 18.94 5.16 -21.79
N ALA A 377 19.29 4.59 -22.95
CA ALA A 377 18.40 4.49 -24.11
C ALA A 377 17.17 3.62 -23.82
N VAL A 378 17.33 2.49 -23.14
CA VAL A 378 16.20 1.64 -22.69
C VAL A 378 15.34 2.38 -21.67
N THR A 379 15.93 3.05 -20.70
CA THR A 379 15.20 3.85 -19.70
C THR A 379 14.43 5.00 -20.38
N LEU A 380 15.07 5.74 -21.29
CA LEU A 380 14.43 6.81 -22.04
C LEU A 380 13.34 6.28 -23.00
N ALA A 381 13.57 5.15 -23.66
CA ALA A 381 12.57 4.51 -24.51
C ALA A 381 11.38 4.01 -23.68
N THR A 382 11.63 3.46 -22.50
CA THR A 382 10.58 3.04 -21.56
C THR A 382 9.79 4.27 -21.08
N LEU A 383 10.45 5.34 -20.66
CA LEU A 383 9.82 6.60 -20.28
C LEU A 383 9.01 7.20 -21.43
N ALA A 384 9.57 7.22 -22.66
CA ALA A 384 8.86 7.71 -23.83
C ALA A 384 7.64 6.85 -24.19
N THR A 385 7.74 5.52 -24.04
CA THR A 385 6.60 4.62 -24.25
C THR A 385 5.52 4.84 -23.19
N ILE A 386 5.92 5.08 -21.94
CA ILE A 386 5.00 5.41 -20.83
C ILE A 386 4.27 6.72 -21.10
N THR A 387 4.99 7.79 -21.45
CA THR A 387 4.37 9.09 -21.77
C THR A 387 3.46 9.03 -23.01
N LEU A 388 3.78 8.16 -23.99
CA LEU A 388 2.93 7.92 -25.14
C LEU A 388 1.68 7.10 -24.77
N VAL A 389 1.80 6.12 -23.88
CA VAL A 389 0.67 5.33 -23.36
C VAL A 389 -0.22 6.21 -22.46
N GLU A 390 0.36 7.04 -21.59
CA GLU A 390 -0.39 8.01 -20.79
C GLU A 390 -1.13 9.04 -21.65
N ARG A 391 -0.49 9.59 -22.69
CA ARG A 391 -1.16 10.50 -23.65
C ARG A 391 -2.27 9.81 -24.45
N ARG A 392 -2.20 8.49 -24.64
CA ARG A 392 -3.29 7.72 -25.25
C ARG A 392 -4.37 7.34 -24.26
N SER A 393 -4.05 7.17 -22.98
CA SER A 393 -5.02 6.85 -21.93
C SER A 393 -5.78 8.08 -21.41
N THR A 394 -5.18 9.28 -21.43
CA THR A 394 -5.88 10.54 -21.15
C THR A 394 -6.96 10.88 -22.20
N GLY A 395 -6.89 10.31 -23.41
CA GLY A 395 -7.97 10.39 -24.39
C GLY A 395 -9.17 9.45 -24.12
N SER A 396 -9.05 8.50 -23.16
CA SER A 396 -10.11 7.54 -22.80
C SER A 396 -10.94 7.99 -21.58
N SER A 397 -10.54 9.05 -20.86
CA SER A 397 -11.20 9.48 -19.62
C SER A 397 -12.57 10.15 -19.80
N THR A 398 -13.02 10.40 -21.04
CA THR A 398 -14.29 11.08 -21.34
C THR A 398 -15.50 10.15 -21.45
N ARG A 399 -15.37 8.85 -21.30
CA ARG A 399 -16.46 7.87 -21.54
C ARG A 399 -17.06 7.22 -20.29
N TRP A 400 -16.61 7.58 -19.08
CA TRP A 400 -17.22 7.04 -17.87
C TRP A 400 -18.56 7.75 -17.57
N ALA A 401 -19.50 7.00 -17.05
CA ALA A 401 -20.81 7.51 -16.65
C ALA A 401 -21.03 7.40 -15.13
N ILE A 402 -20.48 6.37 -14.51
CA ILE A 402 -20.64 6.04 -13.09
C ILE A 402 -19.24 5.70 -12.53
N THR A 403 -18.95 6.13 -11.32
CA THR A 403 -17.72 5.78 -10.59
C THR A 403 -18.05 5.32 -9.18
N MET A 404 -17.46 4.19 -8.76
CA MET A 404 -17.36 3.79 -7.36
C MET A 404 -16.03 4.27 -6.82
N CYS A 405 -16.06 5.13 -5.82
CA CYS A 405 -14.87 5.58 -5.11
C CYS A 405 -14.46 4.57 -4.04
N ASP A 406 -13.18 4.27 -3.94
CA ASP A 406 -12.63 3.52 -2.80
C ASP A 406 -12.48 4.48 -1.61
N VAL A 407 -13.52 4.57 -0.82
CA VAL A 407 -13.61 5.39 0.39
C VAL A 407 -13.34 4.60 1.67
N GLY A 408 -12.81 3.38 1.52
CA GLY A 408 -12.64 2.43 2.61
C GLY A 408 -13.92 1.60 2.85
N GLN A 409 -14.22 1.31 4.13
CA GLN A 409 -15.47 0.63 4.47
C GLN A 409 -16.58 1.67 4.52
N GLY A 410 -17.42 1.72 3.49
CA GLY A 410 -18.47 2.72 3.30
C GLY A 410 -18.84 2.88 1.84
N ASP A 411 -19.79 3.74 1.53
CA ASP A 411 -20.24 4.03 0.17
C ASP A 411 -19.79 5.40 -0.31
N GLY A 412 -19.35 5.44 -1.57
CA GLY A 412 -19.05 6.68 -2.28
C GLY A 412 -19.22 6.48 -3.77
N MET A 413 -20.22 7.11 -4.35
CA MET A 413 -20.53 6.97 -5.77
C MET A 413 -20.65 8.33 -6.46
N VAL A 414 -20.10 8.42 -7.66
CA VAL A 414 -20.12 9.62 -8.49
C VAL A 414 -20.76 9.28 -9.82
N ILE A 415 -21.83 9.98 -10.20
CA ILE A 415 -22.53 9.81 -11.46
C ILE A 415 -22.43 11.11 -12.25
N ARG A 416 -21.85 11.04 -13.43
CA ARG A 416 -21.56 12.23 -14.24
C ARG A 416 -22.83 12.85 -14.81
N THR A 417 -22.99 14.15 -14.61
CA THR A 417 -24.03 14.96 -15.27
C THR A 417 -23.43 15.73 -16.46
N SER A 418 -22.21 16.25 -16.32
CA SER A 418 -21.44 16.86 -17.42
C SER A 418 -19.93 16.65 -17.24
N THR A 419 -19.08 17.38 -17.94
CA THR A 419 -17.62 17.18 -17.90
C THR A 419 -17.04 17.40 -16.50
N GLU A 420 -17.48 18.44 -15.79
CA GLU A 420 -16.99 18.86 -14.47
C GLU A 420 -18.05 18.76 -13.38
N HIS A 421 -19.23 18.24 -13.72
CA HIS A 421 -20.41 18.16 -12.85
C HIS A 421 -20.82 16.72 -12.57
N ALA A 422 -21.34 16.46 -11.37
CA ALA A 422 -21.80 15.14 -10.96
C ALA A 422 -22.94 15.18 -9.92
N LEU A 423 -23.72 14.10 -9.92
CA LEU A 423 -24.47 13.63 -8.75
C LEU A 423 -23.52 12.77 -7.91
N VAL A 424 -23.41 13.09 -6.63
CA VAL A 424 -22.66 12.30 -5.65
C VAL A 424 -23.64 11.63 -4.70
N VAL A 425 -23.50 10.32 -4.52
CA VAL A 425 -24.32 9.52 -3.60
C VAL A 425 -23.41 8.88 -2.59
N ASP A 426 -23.55 9.29 -1.34
CA ASP A 426 -22.69 8.99 -0.19
C ASP A 426 -21.23 9.43 -0.38
N THR A 427 -20.51 9.59 0.72
CA THR A 427 -19.16 10.14 0.73
C THR A 427 -18.15 9.24 1.47
N GLY A 428 -18.62 8.12 2.02
CA GLY A 428 -17.80 7.24 2.86
C GLY A 428 -17.40 7.86 4.20
N PRO A 429 -16.53 7.19 4.97
CA PRO A 429 -16.07 7.67 6.26
C PRO A 429 -14.86 8.60 6.18
N ASP A 430 -14.09 8.58 5.07
CA ASP A 430 -12.81 9.29 4.92
C ASP A 430 -12.92 10.49 3.96
N PRO A 431 -12.88 11.75 4.49
CA PRO A 431 -12.92 12.96 3.68
C PRO A 431 -11.80 13.02 2.63
N ASP A 432 -10.61 12.55 2.96
CA ASP A 432 -9.47 12.62 2.03
C ASP A 432 -9.60 11.60 0.89
N ALA A 433 -10.21 10.43 1.14
CA ALA A 433 -10.48 9.46 0.10
C ALA A 433 -11.51 9.97 -0.92
N MET A 434 -12.59 10.59 -0.42
CA MET A 434 -13.62 11.18 -1.27
C MET A 434 -13.07 12.35 -2.10
N ASP A 435 -12.30 13.24 -1.48
CA ASP A 435 -11.65 14.37 -2.14
C ASP A 435 -10.73 13.89 -3.28
N ARG A 436 -9.84 12.93 -3.00
CA ARG A 436 -8.96 12.34 -4.04
C ARG A 436 -9.73 11.73 -5.20
N CYS A 437 -10.86 11.07 -4.93
CA CYS A 437 -11.67 10.47 -5.97
C CYS A 437 -12.29 11.53 -6.88
N LEU A 438 -12.89 12.57 -6.31
CA LEU A 438 -13.51 13.68 -7.06
C LEU A 438 -12.47 14.48 -7.86
N ASP A 439 -11.28 14.70 -7.29
CA ASP A 439 -10.15 15.35 -7.98
C ASP A 439 -9.68 14.53 -9.19
N ALA A 440 -9.54 13.20 -9.01
CA ALA A 440 -9.14 12.30 -10.10
C ALA A 440 -10.16 12.27 -11.25
N LEU A 441 -11.43 12.56 -10.95
CA LEU A 441 -12.52 12.66 -11.92
C LEU A 441 -12.66 14.06 -12.54
N GLY A 442 -11.99 15.08 -11.98
CA GLY A 442 -12.08 16.47 -12.40
C GLY A 442 -13.46 17.08 -12.11
N ILE A 443 -14.09 16.71 -10.99
CA ILE A 443 -15.38 17.26 -10.59
C ILE A 443 -15.16 18.55 -9.81
N GLU A 444 -15.72 19.65 -10.33
CA GLU A 444 -15.70 20.98 -9.71
C GLU A 444 -17.04 21.36 -9.10
N VAL A 445 -18.14 20.82 -9.64
CA VAL A 445 -19.51 21.10 -9.20
C VAL A 445 -20.24 19.80 -8.88
N ILE A 446 -20.79 19.72 -7.68
CA ILE A 446 -21.73 18.66 -7.25
C ILE A 446 -23.14 19.22 -7.41
N ASP A 447 -23.82 18.81 -8.48
CA ASP A 447 -25.19 19.28 -8.77
C ASP A 447 -26.18 18.86 -7.69
N ALA A 448 -25.98 17.64 -7.15
CA ALA A 448 -26.66 17.17 -5.94
C ALA A 448 -25.73 16.24 -5.15
N LEU A 449 -25.72 16.41 -3.85
CA LEU A 449 -25.13 15.48 -2.88
C LEU A 449 -26.29 14.76 -2.17
N VAL A 450 -26.33 13.45 -2.27
CA VAL A 450 -27.34 12.60 -1.64
C VAL A 450 -26.66 11.75 -0.59
N ILE A 451 -27.12 11.83 0.65
CA ILE A 451 -26.72 10.92 1.74
C ILE A 451 -27.87 9.92 1.95
N THR A 452 -27.58 8.65 1.67
CA THR A 452 -28.63 7.60 1.68
C THR A 452 -29.21 7.37 3.07
N HIS A 453 -28.38 7.42 4.12
CA HIS A 453 -28.79 7.38 5.53
C HIS A 453 -27.66 7.93 6.43
N LEU A 454 -27.94 8.15 7.72
CA LEU A 454 -27.07 8.90 8.60
C LEU A 454 -26.12 8.00 9.43
N HIS A 455 -25.43 7.06 8.78
CA HIS A 455 -24.26 6.40 9.37
C HIS A 455 -22.96 7.02 8.86
N ASP A 456 -21.93 7.02 9.71
CA ASP A 456 -20.64 7.67 9.46
C ASP A 456 -19.93 7.17 8.18
N ASP A 457 -20.09 5.90 7.85
CA ASP A 457 -19.58 5.29 6.63
C ASP A 457 -20.32 5.70 5.34
N HIS A 458 -21.30 6.60 5.44
CA HIS A 458 -22.02 7.21 4.30
C HIS A 458 -21.82 8.73 4.24
N TYR A 459 -21.80 9.45 5.40
CA TYR A 459 -21.67 10.90 5.40
C TYR A 459 -20.35 11.43 5.95
N GLY A 460 -19.54 10.61 6.63
CA GLY A 460 -18.30 11.05 7.28
C GLY A 460 -17.32 11.78 6.36
N GLY A 461 -17.31 11.42 5.06
CA GLY A 461 -16.49 12.04 4.04
C GLY A 461 -17.01 13.36 3.45
N VAL A 462 -18.13 13.91 3.95
CA VAL A 462 -18.79 15.10 3.37
C VAL A 462 -17.86 16.31 3.27
N GLU A 463 -16.97 16.51 4.21
CA GLU A 463 -15.99 17.61 4.16
C GLU A 463 -15.04 17.49 2.95
N GLY A 464 -14.67 16.27 2.57
CA GLY A 464 -13.86 16.02 1.38
C GLY A 464 -14.63 16.32 0.10
N ALA A 465 -15.91 16.00 0.05
CA ALA A 465 -16.77 16.33 -1.10
C ALA A 465 -16.89 17.84 -1.32
N LEU A 466 -16.94 18.64 -0.24
CA LEU A 466 -17.05 20.09 -0.32
C LEU A 466 -15.72 20.81 -0.59
N ARG A 467 -14.59 20.12 -0.46
CA ARG A 467 -13.26 20.75 -0.55
C ARG A 467 -12.97 21.27 -1.96
N GLY A 468 -12.98 22.60 -2.11
CA GLY A 468 -12.72 23.26 -3.40
C GLY A 468 -13.85 23.13 -4.44
N ARG A 469 -15.02 22.61 -4.06
CA ARG A 469 -16.16 22.35 -4.96
C ARG A 469 -17.40 23.10 -4.55
N THR A 470 -18.27 23.37 -5.52
CA THR A 470 -19.60 23.94 -5.30
C THR A 470 -20.62 22.82 -5.19
N VAL A 471 -21.47 22.84 -4.17
CA VAL A 471 -22.60 21.92 -4.03
C VAL A 471 -23.88 22.72 -4.26
N SER A 472 -24.72 22.27 -5.20
CA SER A 472 -25.95 23.00 -5.60
C SER A 472 -27.18 22.57 -4.79
N ALA A 473 -27.24 21.32 -4.35
CA ALA A 473 -28.31 20.78 -3.52
C ALA A 473 -27.77 19.67 -2.60
N LEU A 474 -28.35 19.54 -1.41
CA LEU A 474 -28.00 18.49 -0.45
C LEU A 474 -29.28 17.78 -0.02
N TYR A 475 -29.30 16.48 -0.23
CA TYR A 475 -30.40 15.61 0.14
C TYR A 475 -29.95 14.55 1.14
N TYR A 476 -30.84 14.13 2.03
CA TYR A 476 -30.54 13.05 2.98
C TYR A 476 -31.79 12.23 3.29
N SER A 477 -31.58 11.01 3.74
CA SER A 477 -32.64 10.18 4.32
C SER A 477 -32.26 9.71 5.71
N THR A 478 -33.25 9.58 6.59
CA THR A 478 -33.05 9.10 7.98
C THR A 478 -34.37 8.67 8.60
N GLY A 479 -34.30 7.72 9.53
CA GLY A 479 -35.35 7.35 10.47
C GLY A 479 -35.41 8.26 11.69
N GLU A 480 -34.32 9.00 12.00
CA GLU A 480 -34.13 9.80 13.18
C GLU A 480 -34.64 11.24 13.03
N ASP A 481 -34.72 11.95 14.17
CA ASP A 481 -35.01 13.39 14.20
C ASP A 481 -33.70 14.18 14.25
N GLY A 482 -33.49 15.06 13.23
CA GLY A 482 -32.35 15.97 13.15
C GLY A 482 -31.23 15.50 12.22
N LEU A 483 -30.28 16.39 11.99
CA LEU A 483 -29.08 16.14 11.19
C LEU A 483 -27.85 16.08 12.10
N PRO A 484 -26.87 15.21 11.82
CA PRO A 484 -25.56 15.27 12.41
C PRO A 484 -24.95 16.66 12.24
N ARG A 485 -24.15 17.06 13.22
CA ARG A 485 -23.52 18.39 13.24
C ARG A 485 -22.66 18.61 11.99
N GLU A 486 -21.91 17.61 11.60
CA GLU A 486 -21.02 17.63 10.44
C GLU A 486 -21.79 17.93 9.15
N LEU A 487 -22.93 17.29 8.96
CA LEU A 487 -23.77 17.46 7.77
C LEU A 487 -24.49 18.82 7.79
N SER A 488 -24.93 19.27 8.97
CA SER A 488 -25.52 20.61 9.15
C SER A 488 -24.50 21.71 8.86
N GLU A 489 -23.27 21.57 9.32
CA GLU A 489 -22.18 22.51 9.04
C GLU A 489 -21.77 22.47 7.55
N ALA A 490 -21.81 21.30 6.91
CA ALA A 490 -21.56 21.14 5.50
C ALA A 490 -22.60 21.87 4.65
N ALA A 491 -23.90 21.69 4.95
CA ALA A 491 -25.00 22.41 4.30
C ALA A 491 -24.85 23.92 4.44
N ALA A 492 -24.54 24.40 5.65
CA ALA A 492 -24.32 25.81 5.92
C ALA A 492 -23.14 26.39 5.13
N ARG A 493 -22.02 25.66 5.03
CA ARG A 493 -20.85 26.07 4.23
C ARG A 493 -21.14 26.11 2.73
N ALA A 494 -21.91 25.15 2.23
CA ALA A 494 -22.36 25.12 0.85
C ALA A 494 -23.42 26.19 0.53
N GLY A 495 -24.04 26.78 1.56
CA GLY A 495 -25.13 27.75 1.39
C GLY A 495 -26.43 27.12 0.87
N VAL A 496 -26.61 25.81 1.11
CA VAL A 496 -27.80 25.06 0.70
C VAL A 496 -28.58 24.56 1.92
N GLU A 497 -29.89 24.38 1.76
CA GLU A 497 -30.73 23.72 2.75
C GLU A 497 -30.70 22.20 2.50
N ALA A 498 -30.52 21.43 3.58
CA ALA A 498 -30.57 19.98 3.47
C ALA A 498 -32.03 19.50 3.43
N GLU A 499 -32.42 18.85 2.33
CA GLU A 499 -33.76 18.37 2.11
C GLU A 499 -33.87 16.86 2.40
N ARG A 500 -34.90 16.47 3.15
CA ARG A 500 -35.14 15.06 3.46
C ARG A 500 -35.80 14.33 2.30
N LEU A 501 -35.20 13.22 1.89
CA LEU A 501 -35.73 12.37 0.82
C LEU A 501 -36.82 11.42 1.28
N THR A 502 -37.82 11.29 0.45
CA THR A 502 -38.85 10.25 0.53
C THR A 502 -39.29 9.88 -0.91
N SER A 503 -40.06 8.81 -1.07
CA SER A 503 -40.57 8.40 -2.37
C SER A 503 -41.48 9.45 -3.06
N ALA A 504 -41.84 10.53 -2.36
CA ALA A 504 -42.57 11.67 -2.93
C ALA A 504 -41.62 12.77 -3.46
N THR A 505 -40.35 12.72 -3.12
CA THR A 505 -39.35 13.72 -3.54
C THR A 505 -38.94 13.48 -4.99
N ARG A 506 -38.85 14.56 -5.78
CA ARG A 506 -38.29 14.53 -7.13
C ARG A 506 -36.96 15.27 -7.15
N ILE A 507 -35.94 14.61 -7.70
CA ILE A 507 -34.64 15.22 -7.94
C ILE A 507 -34.54 15.48 -9.45
N ASP A 508 -34.56 16.76 -9.82
CA ASP A 508 -34.44 17.17 -11.22
C ASP A 508 -32.99 17.50 -11.55
N LEU A 509 -32.33 16.56 -12.22
CA LEU A 509 -30.89 16.61 -12.53
C LEU A 509 -30.62 16.25 -14.00
N PRO A 510 -31.08 17.04 -14.98
CA PRO A 510 -30.77 16.73 -16.38
C PRO A 510 -29.24 16.70 -16.60
N PRO A 511 -28.70 15.74 -17.38
CA PRO A 511 -29.43 14.79 -18.23
C PRO A 511 -29.86 13.48 -17.52
N LEU A 512 -29.59 13.35 -16.20
CA LEU A 512 -30.02 12.18 -15.44
C LEU A 512 -31.52 12.24 -15.13
N ARG A 513 -32.12 11.06 -15.06
CA ARG A 513 -33.44 10.91 -14.46
C ARG A 513 -33.30 10.15 -13.15
N VAL A 514 -33.65 10.81 -12.04
CA VAL A 514 -33.52 10.25 -10.70
C VAL A 514 -34.90 10.13 -10.07
N ASP A 515 -35.32 8.88 -9.80
CA ASP A 515 -36.55 8.59 -9.10
C ASP A 515 -36.23 8.01 -7.71
N VAL A 516 -36.80 8.60 -6.64
CA VAL A 516 -36.65 8.11 -5.27
C VAL A 516 -37.76 7.06 -5.04
N LEU A 517 -37.37 5.84 -4.71
CA LEU A 517 -38.28 4.71 -4.51
C LEU A 517 -38.61 4.43 -3.05
N TRP A 518 -37.70 4.80 -2.13
CA TRP A 518 -37.76 4.53 -0.70
C TRP A 518 -37.00 5.61 0.09
N PRO A 519 -37.36 5.93 1.35
CA PRO A 519 -38.48 5.40 2.13
C PRO A 519 -39.83 5.98 1.72
N PRO A 520 -40.98 5.32 2.07
CA PRO A 520 -42.32 5.87 1.84
C PRO A 520 -42.54 7.16 2.64
N GLY A 521 -43.28 8.12 2.06
CA GLY A 521 -43.37 9.50 2.55
C GLY A 521 -43.91 9.67 3.98
N GLU A 522 -44.76 8.74 4.45
CA GLU A 522 -45.39 8.81 5.78
C GLU A 522 -44.71 7.88 6.83
N ALA A 523 -43.92 6.89 6.40
CA ALA A 523 -43.29 5.94 7.27
C ALA A 523 -41.85 6.39 7.68
N ARG A 524 -41.57 6.32 8.96
CA ARG A 524 -40.19 6.44 9.48
C ARG A 524 -39.71 5.05 9.89
N PRO A 525 -38.82 4.41 9.13
CA PRO A 525 -38.22 3.16 9.56
C PRO A 525 -37.55 3.32 10.91
N VAL A 526 -37.68 2.32 11.77
CA VAL A 526 -37.14 2.36 13.15
C VAL A 526 -35.63 2.17 13.14
N GLU A 527 -35.13 1.40 12.16
CA GLU A 527 -33.71 1.13 11.98
C GLU A 527 -33.13 2.04 10.88
N GLU A 528 -32.02 2.69 11.17
CA GLU A 528 -31.42 3.70 10.30
C GLU A 528 -31.02 3.13 8.92
N ASN A 529 -30.50 1.90 8.88
CA ASN A 529 -30.22 1.21 7.62
C ASN A 529 -31.48 1.10 6.74
N ASN A 530 -32.62 0.81 7.35
CA ASN A 530 -33.90 0.68 6.65
C ASN A 530 -34.50 2.02 6.21
N ALA A 531 -33.94 3.14 6.69
CA ALA A 531 -34.24 4.48 6.20
C ALA A 531 -33.39 4.88 4.97
N SER A 532 -32.50 4.02 4.51
CA SER A 532 -31.67 4.28 3.33
C SER A 532 -32.49 4.71 2.12
N ALA A 533 -32.17 5.86 1.51
CA ALA A 533 -32.79 6.28 0.26
C ALA A 533 -32.45 5.28 -0.85
N VAL A 534 -33.47 4.68 -1.43
CA VAL A 534 -33.31 3.84 -2.63
C VAL A 534 -33.65 4.67 -3.86
N LEU A 535 -32.69 4.72 -4.79
CA LEU A 535 -32.81 5.53 -5.99
C LEU A 535 -32.69 4.66 -7.24
N THR A 536 -33.50 4.96 -8.25
CA THR A 536 -33.19 4.58 -9.62
C THR A 536 -32.60 5.79 -10.34
N VAL A 537 -31.49 5.59 -11.02
CA VAL A 537 -30.84 6.62 -11.83
C VAL A 537 -30.72 6.12 -13.26
N VAL A 538 -31.37 6.78 -14.20
CA VAL A 538 -31.20 6.51 -15.61
C VAL A 538 -30.13 7.45 -16.16
N VAL A 539 -29.02 6.86 -16.56
CA VAL A 539 -27.85 7.57 -17.09
C VAL A 539 -27.87 7.47 -18.61
N PRO A 540 -27.99 8.59 -19.33
CA PRO A 540 -27.87 8.59 -20.78
C PRO A 540 -26.42 8.29 -21.18
N THR A 541 -26.23 7.36 -22.10
CA THR A 541 -24.93 7.10 -22.71
C THR A 541 -25.05 7.30 -24.23
N ALA A 542 -23.91 7.32 -24.93
CA ALA A 542 -23.91 7.53 -26.38
C ALA A 542 -24.67 6.44 -27.15
N GLU A 543 -24.87 5.26 -26.57
CA GLU A 543 -25.45 4.10 -27.26
C GLU A 543 -26.87 3.76 -26.77
N ARG A 544 -27.05 3.62 -25.44
CA ARG A 544 -28.32 3.36 -24.81
C ARG A 544 -28.35 3.87 -23.37
N PRO A 545 -29.49 4.26 -22.83
CA PRO A 545 -29.54 4.59 -21.40
C PRO A 545 -29.24 3.35 -20.56
N VAL A 546 -28.60 3.58 -19.40
CA VAL A 546 -28.29 2.57 -18.38
C VAL A 546 -29.07 2.89 -17.12
N THR A 547 -29.79 1.93 -16.61
CA THR A 547 -30.55 2.06 -15.37
C THR A 547 -29.74 1.49 -14.21
N LEU A 548 -29.45 2.33 -13.23
CA LEU A 548 -28.76 2.00 -12.00
C LEU A 548 -29.74 2.00 -10.84
N LEU A 549 -29.70 0.96 -10.01
CA LEU A 549 -30.43 0.89 -8.74
C LEU A 549 -29.45 1.00 -7.59
N LEU A 550 -29.64 2.02 -6.75
CA LEU A 550 -28.87 2.31 -5.54
C LEU A 550 -29.71 1.95 -4.32
N THR A 551 -29.20 1.13 -3.44
CA THR A 551 -29.96 0.57 -2.32
C THR A 551 -29.49 1.06 -0.96
N GLY A 552 -28.43 1.89 -0.89
CA GLY A 552 -27.80 2.23 0.38
C GLY A 552 -27.50 0.96 1.19
N ASP A 553 -27.87 0.97 2.45
CA ASP A 553 -27.71 -0.16 3.38
C ASP A 553 -29.02 -0.85 3.74
N LEU A 554 -30.02 -0.76 2.82
CA LEU A 554 -31.33 -1.37 2.98
C LEU A 554 -31.22 -2.86 3.34
N GLU A 555 -31.88 -3.29 4.40
CA GLU A 555 -31.87 -4.67 4.87
C GLU A 555 -32.97 -5.53 4.22
N GLU A 556 -32.89 -6.86 4.38
CA GLU A 556 -33.70 -7.84 3.65
C GLU A 556 -35.21 -7.63 3.82
N ASP A 557 -35.64 -7.24 5.04
CA ASP A 557 -37.06 -7.02 5.34
C ASP A 557 -37.62 -5.78 4.62
N ALA A 558 -36.91 -4.64 4.69
CA ALA A 558 -37.31 -3.42 4.00
C ALA A 558 -37.16 -3.55 2.46
N ALA A 559 -36.18 -4.34 1.99
CA ALA A 559 -36.07 -4.68 0.58
C ALA A 559 -37.28 -5.49 0.07
N ALA A 560 -37.82 -6.38 0.89
CA ALA A 560 -39.07 -7.12 0.55
C ALA A 560 -40.28 -6.20 0.47
N GLU A 561 -40.40 -5.21 1.38
CA GLU A 561 -41.42 -4.18 1.33
C GLU A 561 -41.31 -3.29 0.10
N LEU A 562 -40.10 -2.83 -0.22
CA LEU A 562 -39.80 -2.07 -1.44
C LEU A 562 -40.22 -2.84 -2.68
N LEU A 563 -39.88 -4.13 -2.81
CA LEU A 563 -40.25 -4.98 -3.94
C LEU A 563 -41.73 -5.25 -4.04
N ALA A 564 -42.49 -5.16 -2.94
CA ALA A 564 -43.94 -5.23 -2.91
C ALA A 564 -44.57 -3.88 -3.34
N ALA A 565 -43.99 -2.76 -2.91
CA ALA A 565 -44.46 -1.41 -3.23
C ALA A 565 -44.14 -1.01 -4.69
N VAL A 566 -43.02 -1.51 -5.25
CA VAL A 566 -42.54 -1.17 -6.61
C VAL A 566 -42.38 -2.45 -7.45
N PRO A 567 -43.47 -3.09 -7.91
CA PRO A 567 -43.41 -4.35 -8.67
C PRO A 567 -42.65 -4.24 -10.01
N SER A 568 -42.51 -3.03 -10.56
CA SER A 568 -41.73 -2.78 -11.78
C SER A 568 -40.24 -3.15 -11.66
N LEU A 569 -39.70 -3.17 -10.47
CA LEU A 569 -38.32 -3.64 -10.24
C LEU A 569 -38.13 -5.13 -10.58
N ARG A 570 -39.20 -5.94 -10.51
CA ARG A 570 -39.19 -7.38 -10.84
C ARG A 570 -39.36 -7.64 -12.34
N ALA A 571 -39.80 -6.64 -13.10
CA ALA A 571 -40.08 -6.79 -14.53
C ALA A 571 -38.84 -6.70 -15.43
N GLY A 572 -37.67 -6.56 -14.84
CA GLY A 572 -36.41 -6.27 -15.53
C GLY A 572 -36.28 -4.77 -15.85
N GLY A 573 -35.12 -4.34 -16.29
CA GLY A 573 -34.86 -2.94 -16.66
C GLY A 573 -33.86 -2.23 -15.80
N VAL A 574 -33.25 -2.93 -14.81
CA VAL A 574 -32.07 -2.48 -14.06
C VAL A 574 -30.85 -3.15 -14.66
N ASP A 575 -29.92 -2.37 -15.16
CA ASP A 575 -28.67 -2.85 -15.74
C ASP A 575 -27.60 -3.07 -14.67
N ILE A 576 -27.57 -2.18 -13.67
CA ILE A 576 -26.54 -2.14 -12.64
C ILE A 576 -27.20 -2.03 -11.28
N LEU A 577 -26.79 -2.87 -10.34
CA LEU A 577 -27.23 -2.84 -8.94
C LEU A 577 -26.07 -2.54 -8.01
N LYS A 578 -26.17 -1.49 -7.19
CA LYS A 578 -25.32 -1.35 -6.01
C LYS A 578 -25.85 -2.30 -4.93
N ILE A 579 -25.01 -3.25 -4.51
CA ILE A 579 -25.38 -4.24 -3.51
C ILE A 579 -25.57 -3.57 -2.14
N ALA A 580 -26.67 -3.87 -1.49
CA ALA A 580 -27.04 -3.30 -0.21
C ALA A 580 -26.01 -3.64 0.89
N HIS A 581 -25.77 -2.69 1.80
CA HIS A 581 -25.02 -2.85 3.04
C HIS A 581 -23.65 -3.47 2.80
N HIS A 582 -22.89 -2.96 1.82
CA HIS A 582 -21.54 -3.40 1.42
C HIS A 582 -21.44 -4.92 1.14
N GLY A 583 -22.55 -5.57 0.85
CA GLY A 583 -22.65 -7.02 0.72
C GLY A 583 -22.74 -7.74 2.07
N ALA A 584 -23.24 -7.11 3.11
CA ALA A 584 -23.52 -7.74 4.40
C ALA A 584 -24.58 -8.84 4.28
N ARG A 585 -24.59 -9.77 5.23
CA ARG A 585 -25.57 -10.87 5.25
C ARG A 585 -27.01 -10.39 5.38
N ASN A 586 -27.25 -9.34 6.15
CA ASN A 586 -28.56 -8.77 6.42
C ASN A 586 -29.11 -7.93 5.25
N GLY A 587 -28.26 -7.49 4.30
CA GLY A 587 -28.73 -6.93 3.03
C GLY A 587 -29.51 -7.93 2.16
N GLY A 588 -29.38 -9.23 2.46
CA GLY A 588 -30.14 -10.30 1.81
C GLY A 588 -29.82 -10.52 0.33
N THR A 589 -30.46 -11.51 -0.26
CA THR A 589 -30.33 -11.81 -1.71
C THR A 589 -31.61 -11.52 -2.50
N GLY A 590 -32.73 -11.20 -1.81
CA GLY A 590 -34.04 -11.04 -2.44
C GLY A 590 -34.08 -9.98 -3.53
N ILE A 591 -33.38 -8.87 -3.35
CA ILE A 591 -33.32 -7.80 -4.36
C ILE A 591 -32.44 -8.19 -5.55
N ILE A 592 -31.35 -8.95 -5.33
CA ILE A 592 -30.47 -9.48 -6.38
C ILE A 592 -31.28 -10.40 -7.30
N ASP A 593 -32.00 -11.35 -6.71
CA ASP A 593 -32.79 -12.35 -7.43
C ASP A 593 -33.96 -11.69 -8.16
N ALA A 594 -34.59 -10.66 -7.57
CA ALA A 594 -35.72 -9.96 -8.15
C ALA A 594 -35.37 -9.05 -9.34
N VAL A 595 -34.21 -8.39 -9.26
CA VAL A 595 -33.76 -7.38 -10.24
C VAL A 595 -32.92 -8.00 -11.35
N SER A 596 -32.13 -9.05 -11.04
CA SER A 596 -31.26 -9.78 -11.98
C SER A 596 -30.41 -8.85 -12.86
N PRO A 597 -29.56 -7.97 -12.29
CA PRO A 597 -28.81 -6.97 -13.05
C PRO A 597 -27.70 -7.63 -13.89
N ALA A 598 -27.19 -6.93 -14.90
CA ALA A 598 -26.01 -7.37 -15.65
C ALA A 598 -24.71 -7.20 -14.85
N LEU A 599 -24.66 -6.18 -13.97
CA LEU A 599 -23.50 -5.86 -13.14
C LEU A 599 -23.93 -5.51 -11.72
N ALA A 600 -23.24 -6.10 -10.74
CA ALA A 600 -23.35 -5.75 -9.33
C ALA A 600 -22.12 -4.93 -8.88
N LEU A 601 -22.34 -3.79 -8.22
CA LEU A 601 -21.32 -2.94 -7.64
C LEU A 601 -21.29 -3.18 -6.12
N ILE A 602 -20.11 -3.41 -5.56
CA ILE A 602 -19.92 -3.62 -4.12
C ILE A 602 -18.85 -2.65 -3.63
N SER A 603 -19.27 -1.69 -2.81
CA SER A 603 -18.37 -0.80 -2.10
C SER A 603 -17.97 -1.45 -0.79
N VAL A 604 -16.70 -1.71 -0.60
CA VAL A 604 -16.19 -2.43 0.57
C VAL A 604 -14.70 -2.15 0.76
N GLY A 605 -14.29 -1.90 1.99
CA GLY A 605 -12.90 -1.64 2.33
C GLY A 605 -12.01 -2.88 2.16
N LYS A 606 -10.79 -2.69 1.66
CA LYS A 606 -9.81 -3.77 1.46
C LYS A 606 -9.44 -4.47 2.77
N ASP A 607 -9.38 -3.72 3.86
CA ASP A 607 -8.98 -4.20 5.18
C ASP A 607 -10.17 -4.22 6.15
N ASN A 608 -11.42 -4.48 5.63
CA ASN A 608 -12.60 -4.51 6.47
C ASN A 608 -12.61 -5.73 7.40
N ASP A 609 -12.94 -5.50 8.67
CA ASP A 609 -13.04 -6.52 9.72
C ASP A 609 -14.45 -7.11 9.84
N TYR A 610 -15.43 -6.65 9.04
CA TYR A 610 -16.84 -7.07 9.08
C TYR A 610 -17.09 -8.36 8.31
N GLY A 611 -16.12 -8.81 7.49
CA GLY A 611 -16.26 -9.99 6.66
C GLY A 611 -17.18 -9.77 5.43
N HIS A 612 -17.29 -8.52 4.96
CA HIS A 612 -18.00 -8.15 3.75
C HIS A 612 -17.09 -8.25 2.52
N PRO A 613 -17.63 -8.58 1.32
CA PRO A 613 -18.98 -9.11 1.09
C PRO A 613 -19.13 -10.52 1.67
N HIS A 614 -20.28 -10.77 2.28
CA HIS A 614 -20.59 -12.08 2.85
C HIS A 614 -20.65 -13.17 1.76
N PRO A 615 -20.14 -14.40 2.00
CA PRO A 615 -20.13 -15.47 1.00
C PRO A 615 -21.50 -15.75 0.36
N ARG A 616 -22.59 -15.68 1.13
CA ARG A 616 -23.96 -15.86 0.63
C ARG A 616 -24.31 -14.89 -0.52
N ILE A 617 -23.83 -13.64 -0.42
CA ILE A 617 -24.06 -12.62 -1.47
C ILE A 617 -23.27 -13.00 -2.73
N LEU A 618 -21.99 -13.33 -2.58
CA LEU A 618 -21.12 -13.73 -3.70
C LEU A 618 -21.64 -15.00 -4.38
N GLU A 619 -22.09 -16.00 -3.61
CA GLU A 619 -22.69 -17.22 -4.13
C GLU A 619 -24.01 -16.97 -4.87
N SER A 620 -24.80 -15.96 -4.43
CA SER A 620 -26.01 -15.57 -5.15
C SER A 620 -25.69 -14.94 -6.50
N LEU A 621 -24.71 -14.02 -6.55
CA LEU A 621 -24.23 -13.41 -7.80
C LEU A 621 -23.69 -14.45 -8.77
N ASP A 622 -22.82 -15.36 -8.30
CA ASP A 622 -22.23 -16.43 -9.11
C ASP A 622 -23.30 -17.36 -9.65
N ARG A 623 -24.28 -17.78 -8.83
CA ARG A 623 -25.38 -18.66 -9.22
C ARG A 623 -26.27 -18.05 -10.28
N SER A 624 -26.47 -16.73 -10.20
CA SER A 624 -27.29 -15.96 -11.16
C SER A 624 -26.49 -15.49 -12.38
N GLY A 625 -25.19 -15.78 -12.44
CA GLY A 625 -24.30 -15.35 -13.53
C GLY A 625 -24.09 -13.83 -13.61
N ILE A 626 -24.25 -13.12 -12.50
CA ILE A 626 -24.13 -11.66 -12.41
C ILE A 626 -22.66 -11.30 -12.18
N ALA A 627 -22.10 -10.43 -13.03
CA ALA A 627 -20.74 -9.94 -12.86
C ALA A 627 -20.65 -9.01 -11.64
N GLY A 628 -19.62 -9.16 -10.79
CA GLY A 628 -19.40 -8.33 -9.62
C GLY A 628 -18.15 -7.45 -9.78
N ALA A 629 -18.29 -6.13 -9.55
CA ALA A 629 -17.16 -5.20 -9.43
C ALA A 629 -17.07 -4.68 -8.00
N ARG A 630 -15.85 -4.79 -7.38
CA ARG A 630 -15.64 -4.57 -5.95
C ARG A 630 -14.49 -3.60 -5.70
N THR A 631 -14.69 -2.63 -4.78
CA THR A 631 -13.65 -1.64 -4.45
C THR A 631 -12.43 -2.25 -3.75
N ASP A 632 -12.60 -3.27 -2.91
CA ASP A 632 -11.47 -3.98 -2.25
C ASP A 632 -10.53 -4.70 -3.22
N GLN A 633 -10.99 -5.00 -4.45
CA GLN A 633 -10.21 -5.67 -5.49
C GLN A 633 -9.70 -4.71 -6.57
N LEU A 634 -10.51 -3.70 -6.90
CA LEU A 634 -10.25 -2.79 -8.01
C LEU A 634 -9.72 -1.43 -7.56
N GLY A 635 -9.84 -1.07 -6.26
CA GLY A 635 -9.74 0.32 -5.84
C GLY A 635 -10.92 1.13 -6.40
N SER A 636 -10.78 2.43 -6.55
CA SER A 636 -11.78 3.21 -7.29
C SER A 636 -11.88 2.75 -8.74
N PHE A 637 -13.10 2.64 -9.27
CA PHE A 637 -13.31 2.21 -10.63
C PHE A 637 -14.48 2.93 -11.30
N THR A 638 -14.39 3.05 -12.61
CA THR A 638 -15.43 3.68 -13.45
C THR A 638 -16.18 2.64 -14.26
N VAL A 639 -17.45 2.94 -14.53
CA VAL A 639 -18.31 2.12 -15.36
C VAL A 639 -18.80 2.97 -16.54
N GLY A 640 -18.69 2.41 -17.73
CA GLY A 640 -19.12 3.02 -18.98
C GLY A 640 -19.82 2.00 -19.87
N VAL A 641 -20.31 2.47 -21.02
CA VAL A 641 -20.90 1.61 -22.05
C VAL A 641 -20.12 1.81 -23.36
N THR A 642 -19.65 0.71 -23.90
CA THR A 642 -18.92 0.67 -25.18
C THR A 642 -19.45 -0.51 -25.99
N GLU A 643 -19.84 -0.26 -27.23
CA GLU A 643 -20.39 -1.28 -28.14
C GLU A 643 -21.57 -2.07 -27.52
N GLY A 644 -22.44 -1.39 -26.77
CA GLY A 644 -23.58 -1.98 -26.08
C GLY A 644 -23.27 -2.82 -24.85
N ARG A 645 -21.99 -2.90 -24.44
CA ARG A 645 -21.53 -3.65 -23.27
C ARG A 645 -21.18 -2.71 -22.13
N ILE A 646 -21.49 -3.13 -20.92
CA ILE A 646 -21.05 -2.44 -19.70
C ILE A 646 -19.59 -2.82 -19.46
N GLU A 647 -18.73 -1.83 -19.38
CA GLU A 647 -17.29 -2.00 -19.13
C GLU A 647 -16.90 -1.36 -17.81
N VAL A 648 -16.01 -2.05 -17.06
CA VAL A 648 -15.47 -1.58 -15.79
C VAL A 648 -13.99 -1.32 -15.95
N HIS A 649 -13.55 -0.11 -15.60
CA HIS A 649 -12.16 0.31 -15.70
C HIS A 649 -11.70 0.84 -14.34
N ARG A 650 -10.50 0.49 -13.90
CA ARG A 650 -9.91 1.09 -12.69
C ARG A 650 -9.70 2.60 -12.91
N LEU A 651 -10.11 3.40 -11.93
CA LEU A 651 -9.70 4.79 -11.83
C LEU A 651 -8.23 4.80 -11.41
N ARG A 652 -7.42 5.56 -12.09
CA ARG A 652 -5.95 5.59 -11.90
C ARG A 652 -5.52 6.84 -11.17
#